data_b6a6b44a5c92f65678965662a3d78592
#
_entry.id   b6a6b44a5c92f65678965662a3d78592
#
_cell.length_a   1.000
_cell.length_b   1.000
_cell.length_c   1.000
_cell.angle_alpha   90.00
_cell.angle_beta   90.00
_cell.angle_gamma   90.00
#
_symmetry.space_group_name_H-M   'P 1'
#
loop_
_entity.id
_entity.type
_entity.pdbx_description
1 polymer ?
#
loop_
_entity_poly.entity_id
_entity_poly.type
_entity_poly.pdbx_seq_one_letter_code
_entity_poly.pdbx_strand_id
1 'polypeptide(L)'
;MSFAEPDEWHAPATYWFWHRIPTNEEIRAQLDTMAAAGFRSFQIQTRLSFPLADYLGRQYLDACRLAADEAARRGLMIGVYDEYNWLSGHAGGRSVEGHDHLRERHMFWSETVDGEAAVDGIRAKDVDYLLEPGRNWVFEGGVIRWVDWEIVAAVKRCGESIVDVTDEAVLVEASVEGCRVRVAGHEDVTVFVAARCATSRMINYLLPEAAQRFLDVGYEPYAKAFGEHLGATVQYVFFDQPHGCFFDWAQRDGHIASSLMYAPSIVPEDRRTLLALVHDVGPLTAAWRCAFFERYSAVGIDSFFGTLSRWCRDHGVALSGHEVLGYVSSWDPASTIITEDPRPNFGTDYFGLDRWRDLTAVDARNDHPQISAKFGDSVARANGRSGCLVEQYFARTVTGSHFAAGRWELTLAALRTQTVRHHLLGARQLLMHAFWLTDGDDSDELFSNPRFDFAPGVNFEPWFGHHGAFAAESGRLSEFLDVGEPFHEVALFYPLRTSWACGPEHPYGPHTAFWAEHLARGGYDYHLVDERDLADIGHGTLILPGASVLKDLATVDALAAFVARGGTLLVSGPLPEATQEQGAIDGIGARIRGLALRHWPEIPEAQAVDDVLRPALAGHPHIDADGPLWSRRIRDDGGTRIAVFNDEHRAVVVDIRPSSLPAEVTRWRPDTGDVEEPFTVDGALRLTLSPGELACVRLTDGARPVPAGVTLNAGWTLRAAGAERPIDVDKGWERQGLPAFSGIGEYRVTFDVDGQWPSWELVLPAACDSAVAELNGLVVGTWGWGPFRCTVDGSALRAGGNELVVKVASTAANHYYAGTRHQNGRLEPSGLVAAPVLRPDLGPPARGA
;
A
#
# COMPACT_ATOMS: atom_id res chain seq x y z
N MET A 1 14.56 20.65 -12.87
CA MET A 1 15.32 19.62 -12.11
C MET A 1 15.88 18.63 -13.10
N SER A 2 16.99 17.98 -12.82
CA SER A 2 17.55 16.97 -13.72
C SER A 2 17.12 15.59 -13.23
N PHE A 3 16.88 14.66 -14.12
CA PHE A 3 16.54 13.26 -13.78
C PHE A 3 17.55 12.62 -12.80
N ALA A 4 18.78 13.09 -12.78
CA ALA A 4 19.81 12.62 -11.84
C ALA A 4 19.47 12.98 -10.37
N GLU A 5 18.78 14.09 -10.15
CA GLU A 5 18.42 14.62 -8.81
C GLU A 5 16.91 14.87 -8.76
N PRO A 6 16.10 13.85 -8.39
CA PRO A 6 14.66 13.98 -8.32
C PRO A 6 14.19 14.92 -7.21
N ASP A 7 12.96 15.41 -7.35
CA ASP A 7 12.30 16.25 -6.36
C ASP A 7 12.18 15.52 -5.01
N GLU A 8 12.17 16.29 -3.93
CA GLU A 8 12.08 15.81 -2.56
C GLU A 8 10.84 14.94 -2.32
N TRP A 9 9.73 15.23 -2.99
CA TRP A 9 8.48 14.49 -2.89
C TRP A 9 8.53 13.11 -3.54
N HIS A 10 9.41 12.90 -4.50
CA HIS A 10 9.61 11.61 -5.14
C HIS A 10 10.53 10.70 -4.35
N ALA A 11 11.38 11.26 -3.49
CA ALA A 11 12.27 10.49 -2.65
C ALA A 11 11.49 9.78 -1.52
N PRO A 12 11.96 8.60 -1.06
CA PRO A 12 11.31 7.90 0.04
C PRO A 12 11.28 8.73 1.32
N ALA A 13 10.15 8.67 2.01
CA ALA A 13 9.96 9.10 3.39
C ALA A 13 10.12 7.92 4.34
N THR A 14 10.25 8.14 5.64
CA THR A 14 10.28 7.08 6.65
C THR A 14 9.58 7.50 7.92
N TYR A 15 8.93 6.55 8.59
CA TYR A 15 8.70 6.71 10.00
C TYR A 15 10.02 6.69 10.75
N TRP A 16 10.14 7.52 11.77
CA TRP A 16 11.22 7.51 12.73
C TRP A 16 10.65 7.10 14.08
N PHE A 17 10.82 5.81 14.42
CA PHE A 17 10.25 5.21 15.60
C PHE A 17 11.02 5.56 16.87
N TRP A 18 10.33 6.21 17.80
CA TRP A 18 10.86 6.56 19.10
C TRP A 18 10.27 5.64 20.19
N HIS A 19 11.15 4.90 20.85
CA HIS A 19 10.83 4.07 22.03
C HIS A 19 11.08 4.81 23.35
N ARG A 20 11.77 5.94 23.27
CA ARG A 20 12.03 6.93 24.31
C ARG A 20 12.33 8.27 23.66
N ILE A 21 12.42 9.32 24.47
CA ILE A 21 12.93 10.61 23.97
C ILE A 21 14.43 10.44 23.64
N PRO A 22 14.86 10.72 22.40
CA PRO A 22 16.27 10.65 22.01
C PRO A 22 17.06 11.81 22.64
N THR A 23 18.35 11.62 22.81
CA THR A 23 19.28 12.70 23.15
C THR A 23 19.49 13.63 21.97
N ASN A 24 19.95 14.85 22.24
CA ASN A 24 20.26 15.84 21.18
C ASN A 24 21.34 15.31 20.19
N GLU A 25 22.25 14.48 20.66
CA GLU A 25 23.31 13.86 19.84
C GLU A 25 22.74 12.78 18.95
N GLU A 26 21.85 11.94 19.47
CA GLU A 26 21.15 10.91 18.69
C GLU A 26 20.29 11.53 17.59
N ILE A 27 19.55 12.62 17.90
CA ILE A 27 18.76 13.35 16.88
C ILE A 27 19.66 13.76 15.71
N ARG A 28 20.78 14.42 15.99
CA ARG A 28 21.70 14.87 14.93
C ARG A 28 22.29 13.71 14.15
N ALA A 29 22.79 12.69 14.84
CA ALA A 29 23.42 11.54 14.20
C ALA A 29 22.45 10.75 13.32
N GLN A 30 21.21 10.55 13.79
CA GLN A 30 20.22 9.81 13.00
C GLN A 30 19.72 10.61 11.81
N LEU A 31 19.55 11.92 11.91
CA LEU A 31 19.20 12.76 10.77
C LEU A 31 20.34 12.82 9.73
N ASP A 32 21.60 12.83 10.16
CA ASP A 32 22.74 12.67 9.25
C ASP A 32 22.69 11.33 8.50
N THR A 33 22.33 10.27 9.22
CA THR A 33 22.18 8.92 8.67
C THR A 33 21.02 8.84 7.68
N MET A 34 19.85 9.42 8.01
CA MET A 34 18.69 9.47 7.10
C MET A 34 19.03 10.23 5.82
N ALA A 35 19.65 11.41 5.94
CA ALA A 35 20.05 12.21 4.78
C ALA A 35 21.04 11.45 3.87
N ALA A 36 22.04 10.80 4.47
CA ALA A 36 23.03 9.98 3.75
C ALA A 36 22.40 8.75 3.08
N ALA A 37 21.37 8.15 3.70
CA ALA A 37 20.60 7.03 3.15
C ALA A 37 19.59 7.43 2.06
N GLY A 38 19.48 8.72 1.73
CA GLY A 38 18.63 9.21 0.65
C GLY A 38 17.18 9.50 1.04
N PHE A 39 16.82 9.40 2.32
CA PHE A 39 15.54 9.92 2.77
C PHE A 39 15.51 11.45 2.64
N ARG A 40 14.35 12.00 2.26
CA ARG A 40 14.12 13.44 2.16
C ARG A 40 13.02 13.93 3.09
N SER A 41 12.21 13.00 3.63
CA SER A 41 11.26 13.32 4.69
C SER A 41 11.15 12.22 5.72
N PHE A 42 10.65 12.57 6.90
CA PHE A 42 10.39 11.62 7.98
C PHE A 42 9.22 12.06 8.85
N GLN A 43 8.66 11.09 9.59
CA GLN A 43 7.61 11.33 10.58
C GLN A 43 8.04 10.73 11.91
N ILE A 44 8.02 11.54 12.98
CA ILE A 44 8.31 11.05 14.33
C ILE A 44 7.08 10.30 14.84
N GLN A 45 7.24 9.00 15.09
CA GLN A 45 6.18 8.17 15.65
C GLN A 45 6.64 7.53 16.95
N THR A 46 5.88 7.71 18.02
CA THR A 46 6.09 6.99 19.28
C THR A 46 5.53 5.57 19.16
N ARG A 47 6.26 4.58 19.70
CA ARG A 47 5.82 3.17 19.71
C ARG A 47 5.21 2.81 21.06
N LEU A 48 4.53 1.65 21.15
CA LEU A 48 3.88 1.19 22.39
C LEU A 48 4.83 1.07 23.58
N SER A 49 6.13 0.92 23.34
CA SER A 49 7.18 0.94 24.39
C SER A 49 7.55 2.36 24.86
N PHE A 50 7.13 3.42 24.14
CA PHE A 50 7.38 4.80 24.55
C PHE A 50 6.53 5.12 25.80
N PRO A 51 7.10 5.77 26.87
CA PRO A 51 6.31 6.12 28.04
C PRO A 51 5.18 7.09 27.72
N LEU A 52 3.93 6.65 27.85
CA LEU A 52 2.76 7.47 27.53
C LEU A 52 2.72 8.80 28.28
N ALA A 53 3.24 8.85 29.50
CA ALA A 53 3.31 10.07 30.30
C ALA A 53 4.21 11.15 29.69
N ASP A 54 5.18 10.75 28.85
CA ASP A 54 6.13 11.68 28.21
C ASP A 54 5.59 12.19 26.86
N TYR A 55 4.65 11.48 26.26
CA TYR A 55 4.06 11.86 24.97
C TYR A 55 3.37 13.21 25.05
N LEU A 56 3.64 14.10 24.10
CA LEU A 56 3.22 15.52 24.06
C LEU A 56 3.64 16.32 25.33
N GLY A 57 4.51 15.75 26.16
CA GLY A 57 5.14 16.46 27.24
C GLY A 57 6.22 17.43 26.76
N ARG A 58 6.64 18.35 27.64
CA ARG A 58 7.59 19.41 27.26
C ARG A 58 8.88 18.86 26.65
N GLN A 59 9.48 17.84 27.27
CA GLN A 59 10.76 17.28 26.78
C GLN A 59 10.60 16.61 25.42
N TYR A 60 9.49 15.92 25.20
CA TYR A 60 9.15 15.33 23.89
C TYR A 60 9.00 16.42 22.83
N LEU A 61 8.23 17.46 23.09
CA LEU A 61 8.01 18.58 22.16
C LEU A 61 9.30 19.40 21.91
N ASP A 62 10.14 19.58 22.94
CA ASP A 62 11.45 20.20 22.77
C ASP A 62 12.37 19.35 21.84
N ALA A 63 12.31 18.02 21.96
CA ALA A 63 13.03 17.10 21.07
C ALA A 63 12.49 17.14 19.63
N CYS A 64 11.16 17.20 19.44
CA CYS A 64 10.53 17.38 18.14
C CYS A 64 10.95 18.71 17.49
N ARG A 65 10.99 19.79 18.29
CA ARG A 65 11.48 21.10 17.82
C ARG A 65 12.94 21.03 17.38
N LEU A 66 13.81 20.41 18.17
CA LEU A 66 15.21 20.20 17.78
C LEU A 66 15.32 19.39 16.48
N ALA A 67 14.50 18.36 16.33
CA ALA A 67 14.46 17.59 15.09
C ALA A 67 14.09 18.47 13.89
N ALA A 68 13.16 19.42 14.05
CA ALA A 68 12.80 20.37 13.00
C ALA A 68 13.93 21.36 12.69
N ASP A 69 14.59 21.90 13.72
CA ASP A 69 15.76 22.77 13.53
C ASP A 69 16.87 22.05 12.75
N GLU A 70 17.12 20.78 13.11
CA GLU A 70 18.17 19.97 12.48
C GLU A 70 17.78 19.45 11.08
N ALA A 71 16.48 19.18 10.85
CA ALA A 71 15.95 18.82 9.54
C ALA A 71 16.09 19.99 8.55
N ALA A 72 15.70 21.20 8.95
CA ALA A 72 15.84 22.41 8.15
C ALA A 72 17.29 22.66 7.69
N ARG A 73 18.27 22.41 8.58
CA ARG A 73 19.70 22.55 8.22
C ARG A 73 20.18 21.55 7.19
N ARG A 74 19.48 20.41 7.06
CA ARG A 74 19.84 19.32 6.13
C ARG A 74 18.99 19.29 4.88
N GLY A 75 18.03 20.19 4.74
CA GLY A 75 17.05 20.18 3.65
C GLY A 75 16.12 18.97 3.71
N LEU A 76 15.78 18.51 4.91
CA LEU A 76 14.80 17.44 5.13
C LEU A 76 13.44 18.06 5.46
N MET A 77 12.37 17.41 5.01
CA MET A 77 10.99 17.71 5.37
C MET A 77 10.55 16.87 6.57
N ILE A 78 9.56 17.36 7.29
CA ILE A 78 8.89 16.63 8.36
C ILE A 78 7.40 16.51 8.05
N GLY A 79 6.85 15.30 8.21
CA GLY A 79 5.44 15.08 8.45
C GLY A 79 5.16 14.94 9.94
N VAL A 80 4.06 15.49 10.43
CA VAL A 80 3.59 15.21 11.79
C VAL A 80 2.78 13.92 11.74
N TYR A 81 3.30 12.88 12.41
CA TYR A 81 2.46 11.74 12.74
C TYR A 81 1.59 12.14 13.92
N ASP A 82 0.27 12.12 13.74
CA ASP A 82 -0.66 12.83 14.60
C ASP A 82 -1.00 12.12 15.91
N GLU A 83 -0.39 10.95 16.17
CA GLU A 83 -0.82 10.11 17.27
C GLU A 83 0.32 9.45 18.09
N TYR A 84 -0.05 8.91 19.25
CA TYR A 84 0.75 7.96 19.99
C TYR A 84 0.51 6.54 19.45
N ASN A 85 1.53 5.94 18.88
CA ASN A 85 1.46 4.66 18.17
C ASN A 85 0.50 4.75 16.97
N TRP A 86 -0.67 4.11 17.02
CA TRP A 86 -1.73 4.22 16.01
C TRP A 86 -3.07 3.94 16.71
N LEU A 87 -4.08 4.21 16.27
CA LEU A 87 -5.09 4.79 15.42
C LEU A 87 -5.27 6.30 15.71
N SER A 88 -5.37 7.13 14.72
CA SER A 88 -5.54 8.57 14.91
C SER A 88 -6.82 8.94 15.63
N GLY A 89 -6.78 10.01 16.44
CA GLY A 89 -7.94 10.63 17.06
C GLY A 89 -7.90 10.68 18.59
N HIS A 90 -6.98 10.01 19.27
CA HIS A 90 -6.99 9.94 20.73
C HIS A 90 -5.92 10.80 21.42
N ALA A 91 -4.87 11.26 20.72
CA ALA A 91 -3.78 12.07 21.28
C ALA A 91 -3.20 11.49 22.59
N GLY A 92 -2.88 10.17 22.57
CA GLY A 92 -2.47 9.48 23.79
C GLY A 92 -3.57 9.35 24.83
N GLY A 93 -4.82 9.39 24.45
CA GLY A 93 -6.00 9.35 25.33
C GLY A 93 -6.48 10.72 25.83
N ARG A 94 -5.75 11.81 25.49
CA ARG A 94 -6.08 13.18 25.94
C ARG A 94 -7.35 13.72 25.33
N SER A 95 -7.73 13.25 24.14
CA SER A 95 -8.96 13.70 23.46
C SER A 95 -10.22 13.41 24.28
N VAL A 96 -10.20 12.34 25.05
CA VAL A 96 -11.37 11.89 25.83
C VAL A 96 -11.20 12.10 27.33
N GLU A 97 -10.03 12.50 27.80
CA GLU A 97 -9.78 12.74 29.22
C GLU A 97 -10.65 13.89 29.75
N GLY A 98 -11.51 13.57 30.74
CA GLY A 98 -12.48 14.52 31.28
C GLY A 98 -13.64 14.88 30.32
N HIS A 99 -13.72 14.20 29.16
CA HIS A 99 -14.71 14.45 28.13
C HIS A 99 -15.34 13.12 27.65
N ASP A 100 -15.85 12.34 28.61
CA ASP A 100 -16.38 11.00 28.32
C ASP A 100 -17.45 10.94 27.22
N HIS A 101 -18.20 12.01 27.02
CA HIS A 101 -19.20 12.11 25.95
C HIS A 101 -18.60 12.09 24.54
N LEU A 102 -17.29 12.34 24.40
CA LEU A 102 -16.57 12.29 23.13
C LEU A 102 -16.00 10.91 22.81
N ARG A 103 -16.04 9.97 23.78
CA ARG A 103 -15.59 8.59 23.54
C ARG A 103 -16.47 7.92 22.49
N GLU A 104 -15.90 6.97 21.78
CA GLU A 104 -16.64 6.16 20.81
C GLU A 104 -17.92 5.57 21.39
N ARG A 105 -18.97 5.61 20.58
CA ARG A 105 -20.24 4.93 20.80
C ARG A 105 -20.47 3.98 19.67
N HIS A 106 -21.09 2.84 19.95
CA HIS A 106 -21.45 1.86 18.95
C HIS A 106 -22.94 1.57 18.99
N MET A 107 -23.50 1.32 17.81
CA MET A 107 -24.81 0.76 17.64
C MET A 107 -24.69 -0.76 17.49
N PHE A 108 -25.44 -1.48 18.29
CA PHE A 108 -25.57 -2.92 18.29
C PHE A 108 -26.98 -3.34 17.97
N TRP A 109 -27.19 -4.60 17.61
CA TRP A 109 -28.53 -5.11 17.35
C TRP A 109 -28.66 -6.58 17.75
N SER A 110 -29.90 -6.96 18.08
CA SER A 110 -30.29 -8.33 18.38
C SER A 110 -31.79 -8.51 18.10
N GLU A 111 -32.22 -9.75 17.96
CA GLU A 111 -33.61 -10.10 17.78
C GLU A 111 -34.29 -10.47 19.11
N THR A 112 -35.60 -10.18 19.21
CA THR A 112 -36.37 -10.63 20.38
C THR A 112 -36.62 -12.12 20.32
N VAL A 113 -36.48 -12.75 21.49
CA VAL A 113 -36.95 -14.11 21.79
C VAL A 113 -37.86 -14.01 22.97
N ASP A 114 -39.08 -14.53 22.86
CA ASP A 114 -40.12 -14.37 23.90
C ASP A 114 -40.40 -12.89 24.31
N GLY A 115 -40.31 -11.97 23.35
CA GLY A 115 -40.54 -10.55 23.55
C GLY A 115 -39.38 -9.78 24.22
N GLU A 116 -38.22 -10.39 24.40
CA GLU A 116 -37.03 -9.75 24.91
C GLU A 116 -35.83 -9.94 23.97
N ALA A 117 -35.09 -8.87 23.70
CA ALA A 117 -33.79 -8.89 23.01
C ALA A 117 -32.65 -8.78 24.05
N ALA A 118 -31.71 -9.70 24.02
CA ALA A 118 -30.44 -9.60 24.71
C ALA A 118 -29.39 -9.10 23.72
N VAL A 119 -28.81 -7.95 24.02
CA VAL A 119 -27.78 -7.33 23.18
C VAL A 119 -26.45 -7.36 23.92
N ASP A 120 -25.48 -8.06 23.35
CA ASP A 120 -24.10 -8.07 23.85
C ASP A 120 -23.29 -6.97 23.15
N GLY A 121 -22.48 -6.25 23.94
CA GLY A 121 -21.45 -5.36 23.40
C GLY A 121 -20.20 -6.13 22.98
N ILE A 122 -19.33 -5.47 22.22
CA ILE A 122 -18.00 -6.00 21.88
C ILE A 122 -17.22 -6.29 23.17
N ARG A 123 -16.55 -7.43 23.22
CA ARG A 123 -15.75 -7.89 24.35
C ARG A 123 -14.28 -7.98 23.96
N ALA A 124 -13.38 -8.05 24.95
CA ALA A 124 -11.94 -8.17 24.70
C ALA A 124 -11.57 -9.38 23.79
N LYS A 125 -12.32 -10.48 23.87
CA LYS A 125 -12.13 -11.66 22.99
C LYS A 125 -12.49 -11.39 21.51
N ASP A 126 -13.35 -10.42 21.28
CA ASP A 126 -13.86 -10.09 19.93
C ASP A 126 -12.89 -9.14 19.19
N VAL A 127 -11.88 -8.62 19.89
CA VAL A 127 -10.81 -7.75 19.39
C VAL A 127 -9.42 -8.36 19.66
N ASP A 128 -9.31 -9.67 19.59
CA ASP A 128 -8.06 -10.40 19.83
C ASP A 128 -6.99 -10.13 18.76
N TYR A 129 -7.37 -9.67 17.57
CA TYR A 129 -6.47 -9.21 16.54
C TYR A 129 -5.55 -8.04 17.01
N LEU A 130 -6.00 -7.23 17.98
CA LEU A 130 -5.18 -6.15 18.55
C LEU A 130 -4.02 -6.65 19.41
N LEU A 131 -3.90 -7.92 19.69
CA LEU A 131 -3.00 -8.48 20.70
C LEU A 131 -3.07 -7.74 22.05
N GLU A 132 -2.47 -8.32 23.08
CA GLU A 132 -2.58 -7.76 24.43
C GLU A 132 -2.03 -6.34 24.56
N PRO A 133 -0.83 -5.98 24.05
CA PRO A 133 -0.32 -4.61 24.18
C PRO A 133 -1.19 -3.58 23.46
N GLY A 134 -1.64 -3.86 22.26
CA GLY A 134 -2.54 -2.97 21.51
C GLY A 134 -3.89 -2.81 22.19
N ARG A 135 -4.47 -3.91 22.68
CA ARG A 135 -5.73 -3.89 23.42
C ARG A 135 -5.61 -3.07 24.71
N ASN A 136 -4.52 -3.25 25.47
CA ASN A 136 -4.25 -2.46 26.68
C ASN A 136 -4.04 -0.97 26.34
N TRP A 137 -3.58 -0.68 25.15
CA TRP A 137 -3.41 0.67 24.65
C TRP A 137 -4.76 1.30 24.25
N VAL A 138 -5.55 0.66 23.42
CA VAL A 138 -6.84 1.19 22.96
C VAL A 138 -7.86 1.29 24.11
N PHE A 139 -7.91 0.27 24.96
CA PHE A 139 -8.86 0.20 26.07
C PHE A 139 -8.14 0.26 27.42
N GLU A 140 -8.55 1.18 28.28
CA GLU A 140 -7.98 1.36 29.62
C GLU A 140 -8.04 0.06 30.44
N GLY A 141 -6.88 -0.46 30.82
CA GLY A 141 -6.75 -1.73 31.53
C GLY A 141 -7.06 -2.97 30.67
N GLY A 142 -7.08 -2.85 29.36
CA GLY A 142 -7.34 -3.95 28.42
C GLY A 142 -8.74 -4.54 28.47
N VAL A 143 -9.68 -3.85 29.13
CA VAL A 143 -11.06 -4.28 29.27
C VAL A 143 -12.01 -3.36 28.52
N ILE A 144 -13.05 -3.92 27.95
CA ILE A 144 -14.10 -3.16 27.22
C ILE A 144 -15.33 -3.11 28.11
N ARG A 145 -15.83 -1.90 28.36
CA ARG A 145 -17.00 -1.66 29.22
C ARG A 145 -17.95 -0.69 28.54
N TRP A 146 -19.18 -1.11 28.36
CA TRP A 146 -20.24 -0.33 27.73
C TRP A 146 -21.14 0.30 28.78
N VAL A 147 -21.49 1.57 28.57
CA VAL A 147 -22.35 2.36 29.45
C VAL A 147 -23.30 3.23 28.62
N ASP A 148 -24.24 3.88 29.29
CA ASP A 148 -25.16 4.82 28.65
C ASP A 148 -25.95 4.17 27.48
N TRP A 149 -26.46 2.96 27.74
CA TRP A 149 -27.28 2.23 26.80
C TRP A 149 -28.56 2.98 26.48
N GLU A 150 -28.88 3.13 25.21
CA GLU A 150 -30.12 3.72 24.74
C GLU A 150 -30.70 2.92 23.57
N ILE A 151 -32.04 2.92 23.44
CA ILE A 151 -32.74 2.30 22.34
C ILE A 151 -32.71 3.27 21.16
N VAL A 152 -32.15 2.83 20.02
CA VAL A 152 -32.11 3.57 18.77
C VAL A 152 -33.36 3.29 17.96
N ALA A 153 -33.71 2.01 17.79
CA ALA A 153 -34.89 1.57 17.07
C ALA A 153 -35.28 0.14 17.51
N ALA A 154 -36.59 -0.16 17.37
CA ALA A 154 -37.13 -1.51 17.41
C ALA A 154 -38.06 -1.68 16.19
N VAL A 155 -37.71 -2.61 15.31
CA VAL A 155 -38.32 -2.74 13.99
C VAL A 155 -38.69 -4.19 13.74
N LYS A 156 -39.84 -4.44 13.20
CA LYS A 156 -40.30 -5.79 12.86
C LYS A 156 -40.93 -5.88 11.49
N ARG A 157 -40.86 -7.09 10.92
CA ARG A 157 -41.58 -7.42 9.70
C ARG A 157 -42.99 -7.97 10.04
N CYS A 158 -44.02 -7.40 9.42
CA CYS A 158 -45.37 -7.85 9.52
C CYS A 158 -45.92 -8.21 8.12
N GLY A 159 -45.69 -9.46 7.67
CA GLY A 159 -45.94 -9.86 6.30
C GLY A 159 -45.08 -9.07 5.32
N GLU A 160 -45.69 -8.31 4.41
CA GLU A 160 -44.97 -7.45 3.47
C GLU A 160 -44.63 -6.06 4.03
N SER A 161 -45.13 -5.70 5.19
CA SER A 161 -44.94 -4.41 5.82
C SER A 161 -43.82 -4.48 6.88
N ILE A 162 -43.10 -3.36 7.03
CA ILE A 162 -42.12 -3.14 8.10
C ILE A 162 -42.65 -2.07 9.03
N VAL A 163 -42.68 -2.34 10.32
CA VAL A 163 -43.31 -1.49 11.34
C VAL A 163 -42.25 -1.07 12.35
N ASP A 164 -42.21 0.21 12.65
CA ASP A 164 -41.43 0.78 13.75
C ASP A 164 -42.26 0.63 15.04
N VAL A 165 -41.73 -0.07 16.02
CA VAL A 165 -42.31 -0.30 17.34
C VAL A 165 -41.39 0.23 18.44
N THR A 166 -40.57 1.20 18.13
CA THR A 166 -39.55 1.76 19.05
C THR A 166 -40.21 2.32 20.33
N ASP A 167 -41.37 2.95 20.21
CA ASP A 167 -42.08 3.53 21.37
C ASP A 167 -42.64 2.47 22.36
N GLU A 168 -42.67 1.21 21.92
CA GLU A 168 -43.12 0.06 22.73
C GLU A 168 -41.93 -0.70 23.35
N ALA A 169 -40.71 -0.32 22.98
CA ALA A 169 -39.50 -0.93 23.49
C ALA A 169 -39.04 -0.29 24.81
N VAL A 170 -38.66 -1.11 25.77
CA VAL A 170 -38.21 -0.68 27.10
C VAL A 170 -36.91 -1.35 27.47
N LEU A 171 -35.92 -0.55 27.85
CA LEU A 171 -34.66 -1.06 28.41
C LEU A 171 -34.94 -1.56 29.83
N VAL A 172 -34.84 -2.88 30.06
CA VAL A 172 -35.18 -3.53 31.33
C VAL A 172 -33.96 -3.85 32.17
N GLU A 173 -32.82 -4.01 31.55
CA GLU A 173 -31.54 -4.28 32.21
C GLU A 173 -30.39 -3.67 31.38
N ALA A 174 -29.40 -3.13 32.07
CA ALA A 174 -28.17 -2.66 31.43
C ALA A 174 -26.97 -3.00 32.33
N SER A 175 -25.91 -3.48 31.71
CA SER A 175 -24.64 -3.82 32.34
C SER A 175 -23.46 -3.27 31.53
N VAL A 176 -22.25 -3.47 31.98
CA VAL A 176 -21.04 -3.09 31.24
C VAL A 176 -20.71 -4.02 30.07
N GLU A 177 -21.43 -5.12 29.95
CA GLU A 177 -21.22 -6.11 28.89
C GLU A 177 -22.36 -6.14 27.85
N GLY A 178 -23.53 -5.63 28.21
CA GLY A 178 -24.69 -5.67 27.35
C GLY A 178 -25.95 -5.16 28.03
N CYS A 179 -27.08 -5.23 27.32
CA CYS A 179 -28.37 -4.82 27.84
C CYS A 179 -29.48 -5.78 27.42
N ARG A 180 -30.65 -5.64 28.05
CA ARG A 180 -31.91 -6.31 27.68
C ARG A 180 -32.98 -5.28 27.38
N VAL A 181 -33.64 -5.49 26.26
CA VAL A 181 -34.77 -4.68 25.82
C VAL A 181 -36.00 -5.54 25.68
N ARG A 182 -37.12 -5.13 26.30
CA ARG A 182 -38.42 -5.80 26.16
C ARG A 182 -39.29 -5.02 25.20
N VAL A 183 -39.89 -5.73 24.27
CA VAL A 183 -40.90 -5.17 23.37
C VAL A 183 -42.22 -5.95 23.58
N ALA A 184 -43.04 -5.40 24.45
CA ALA A 184 -44.22 -6.11 24.94
C ALA A 184 -45.24 -6.43 23.81
N GLY A 185 -45.62 -7.72 23.72
CA GLY A 185 -46.63 -8.17 22.74
C GLY A 185 -46.11 -8.34 21.31
N HIS A 186 -44.80 -8.25 21.13
CA HIS A 186 -44.17 -8.44 19.82
C HIS A 186 -43.09 -9.52 19.87
N GLU A 187 -43.08 -10.38 18.88
CA GLU A 187 -42.05 -11.37 18.57
C GLU A 187 -41.40 -10.96 17.24
N ASP A 188 -40.22 -11.51 16.98
CA ASP A 188 -39.43 -11.25 15.75
C ASP A 188 -39.14 -9.74 15.51
N VAL A 189 -38.78 -9.04 16.58
CA VAL A 189 -38.41 -7.62 16.51
C VAL A 189 -36.88 -7.54 16.52
N THR A 190 -36.31 -6.84 15.53
CA THR A 190 -34.90 -6.46 15.57
C THR A 190 -34.77 -5.15 16.37
N VAL A 191 -34.03 -5.20 17.45
CA VAL A 191 -33.78 -4.06 18.34
C VAL A 191 -32.40 -3.54 18.09
N PHE A 192 -32.30 -2.23 17.83
CA PHE A 192 -31.05 -1.49 17.72
C PHE A 192 -30.84 -0.67 18.99
N VAL A 193 -29.68 -0.80 19.60
CA VAL A 193 -29.29 -0.04 20.79
C VAL A 193 -27.95 0.61 20.58
N ALA A 194 -27.69 1.72 21.26
CA ALA A 194 -26.37 2.34 21.26
C ALA A 194 -25.81 2.41 22.67
N ALA A 195 -24.49 2.28 22.77
CA ALA A 195 -23.77 2.43 24.03
C ALA A 195 -22.42 3.10 23.82
N ARG A 196 -21.94 3.79 24.85
CA ARG A 196 -20.61 4.40 24.88
C ARG A 196 -19.60 3.45 25.50
N CYS A 197 -18.43 3.33 24.92
CA CYS A 197 -17.33 2.58 25.52
C CYS A 197 -16.64 3.42 26.60
N ALA A 198 -16.85 3.08 27.87
CA ALA A 198 -16.30 3.84 29.00
C ALA A 198 -14.79 3.71 29.16
N THR A 199 -14.19 2.67 28.59
CA THR A 199 -12.75 2.36 28.71
C THR A 199 -11.96 2.65 27.46
N SER A 200 -12.61 3.01 26.37
CA SER A 200 -11.92 3.36 25.12
C SER A 200 -11.22 4.71 25.22
N ARG A 201 -10.01 4.80 24.71
CA ARG A 201 -9.31 6.07 24.49
C ARG A 201 -9.68 6.72 23.16
N MET A 202 -10.42 6.01 22.31
CA MET A 202 -10.81 6.47 20.99
C MET A 202 -11.95 7.49 21.08
N ILE A 203 -11.89 8.47 20.17
CA ILE A 203 -12.98 9.43 19.98
C ILE A 203 -14.10 8.84 19.13
N ASN A 204 -15.25 9.47 19.19
CA ASN A 204 -16.31 9.24 18.23
C ASN A 204 -16.07 10.09 16.96
N TYR A 205 -15.61 9.47 15.90
CA TYR A 205 -15.29 10.14 14.62
C TYR A 205 -16.48 10.77 13.92
N LEU A 206 -17.69 10.42 14.34
CA LEU A 206 -18.93 10.98 13.79
C LEU A 206 -19.33 12.29 14.48
N LEU A 207 -18.54 12.77 15.45
CA LEU A 207 -18.80 13.99 16.21
C LEU A 207 -17.74 15.07 15.88
N PRO A 208 -18.15 16.22 15.25
CA PRO A 208 -17.19 17.29 14.94
C PRO A 208 -16.47 17.85 16.17
N GLU A 209 -17.15 17.91 17.32
CA GLU A 209 -16.56 18.35 18.59
C GLU A 209 -15.47 17.39 19.12
N ALA A 210 -15.56 16.10 18.79
CA ALA A 210 -14.53 15.14 19.14
C ALA A 210 -13.28 15.36 18.28
N ALA A 211 -13.45 15.57 16.98
CA ALA A 211 -12.35 15.94 16.08
C ALA A 211 -11.72 17.28 16.47
N GLN A 212 -12.53 18.30 16.83
CA GLN A 212 -12.00 19.57 17.33
C GLN A 212 -11.18 19.39 18.63
N ARG A 213 -11.67 18.59 19.56
CA ARG A 213 -10.92 18.28 20.79
C ARG A 213 -9.61 17.59 20.50
N PHE A 214 -9.59 16.67 19.54
CA PHE A 214 -8.36 16.03 19.08
C PHE A 214 -7.35 17.05 18.53
N LEU A 215 -7.78 18.02 17.71
CA LEU A 215 -6.94 19.12 17.27
C LEU A 215 -6.37 19.92 18.43
N ASP A 216 -7.21 20.28 19.42
CA ASP A 216 -6.81 21.12 20.57
C ASP A 216 -5.71 20.46 21.42
N VAL A 217 -5.73 19.13 21.58
CA VAL A 217 -4.82 18.40 22.47
C VAL A 217 -3.73 17.61 21.76
N GLY A 218 -3.91 17.31 20.49
CA GLY A 218 -2.97 16.58 19.63
C GLY A 218 -2.18 17.50 18.70
N TYR A 219 -2.86 18.29 17.85
CA TYR A 219 -2.21 19.10 16.81
C TYR A 219 -1.65 20.42 17.33
N GLU A 220 -2.40 21.13 18.15
CA GLU A 220 -1.97 22.41 18.74
C GLU A 220 -0.67 22.37 19.55
N PRO A 221 -0.38 21.30 20.34
CA PRO A 221 0.93 21.16 20.97
C PRO A 221 2.08 21.10 19.95
N TYR A 222 1.92 20.38 18.84
CA TYR A 222 2.91 20.32 17.75
C TYR A 222 3.05 21.68 17.07
N ALA A 223 1.93 22.34 16.72
CA ALA A 223 1.95 23.65 16.08
C ALA A 223 2.73 24.68 16.92
N LYS A 224 2.51 24.70 18.25
CA LYS A 224 3.24 25.56 19.18
C LYS A 224 4.72 25.21 19.28
N ALA A 225 5.04 23.91 19.28
CA ALA A 225 6.41 23.44 19.36
C ALA A 225 7.20 23.76 18.10
N PHE A 226 6.63 23.49 16.93
CA PHE A 226 7.28 23.74 15.66
C PHE A 226 7.38 25.24 15.29
N GLY A 227 6.39 26.05 15.66
CA GLY A 227 6.42 27.50 15.41
C GLY A 227 6.64 27.82 13.94
N GLU A 228 7.73 28.55 13.63
CA GLU A 228 8.08 28.95 12.27
C GLU A 228 8.42 27.82 11.30
N HIS A 229 8.63 26.59 11.79
CA HIS A 229 8.80 25.44 10.93
C HIS A 229 7.50 24.93 10.33
N LEU A 230 6.35 25.25 10.96
CA LEU A 230 5.05 24.82 10.48
C LEU A 230 4.72 25.50 9.14
N GLY A 231 4.40 24.72 8.11
CA GLY A 231 4.24 25.22 6.74
C GLY A 231 5.56 25.50 6.00
N ALA A 232 6.71 25.27 6.64
CA ALA A 232 8.04 25.43 6.04
C ALA A 232 8.80 24.08 6.01
N THR A 233 9.45 23.70 7.11
CA THR A 233 10.11 22.40 7.25
C THR A 233 9.10 21.29 7.55
N VAL A 234 8.07 21.60 8.36
CA VAL A 234 6.94 20.72 8.64
C VAL A 234 5.85 21.01 7.62
N GLN A 235 5.69 20.13 6.63
CA GLN A 235 4.89 20.41 5.44
C GLN A 235 3.55 19.70 5.41
N TYR A 236 3.38 18.61 6.18
CA TYR A 236 2.12 17.87 6.22
C TYR A 236 1.87 17.23 7.58
N VAL A 237 0.62 16.91 7.83
CA VAL A 237 0.18 16.07 8.94
C VAL A 237 -0.32 14.77 8.36
N PHE A 238 -0.01 13.67 9.02
CA PHE A 238 -0.37 12.32 8.61
C PHE A 238 -1.26 11.68 9.68
N PHE A 239 -2.49 11.33 9.29
CA PHE A 239 -3.38 10.51 10.11
C PHE A 239 -3.24 9.03 9.74
N ASP A 240 -3.40 8.16 10.72
CA ASP A 240 -3.25 6.73 10.59
C ASP A 240 -4.55 6.03 10.99
N GLN A 241 -5.20 5.41 10.00
CA GLN A 241 -6.34 4.50 10.14
C GLN A 241 -7.40 4.93 11.18
N PRO A 242 -8.02 6.11 11.05
CA PRO A 242 -9.10 6.49 11.96
C PRO A 242 -10.27 5.52 11.79
N HIS A 243 -10.52 4.69 12.80
CA HIS A 243 -11.55 3.68 12.78
C HIS A 243 -12.94 4.26 12.92
N GLY A 244 -13.63 4.43 11.83
CA GLY A 244 -15.05 4.75 11.85
C GLY A 244 -15.96 3.56 12.12
N CYS A 245 -15.46 2.32 12.05
CA CYS A 245 -16.37 1.17 12.00
C CYS A 245 -15.67 -0.14 12.35
N PHE A 246 -16.26 -0.91 13.25
CA PHE A 246 -15.96 -2.32 13.47
C PHE A 246 -17.01 -3.24 12.82
N PHE A 247 -17.75 -2.75 11.85
CA PHE A 247 -18.73 -3.54 11.15
C PHE A 247 -18.11 -4.33 10.01
N ASP A 248 -18.37 -5.62 9.99
CA ASP A 248 -17.94 -6.54 8.97
C ASP A 248 -19.09 -7.47 8.57
N TRP A 249 -19.46 -7.44 7.32
CA TRP A 249 -20.51 -8.29 6.80
C TRP A 249 -20.20 -9.79 6.94
N ALA A 250 -18.97 -10.19 6.68
CA ALA A 250 -18.56 -11.59 6.77
C ALA A 250 -18.42 -12.07 8.21
N GLN A 251 -18.18 -11.16 9.13
CA GLN A 251 -17.91 -11.46 10.54
C GLN A 251 -19.00 -10.97 11.48
N ARG A 252 -20.22 -10.81 10.99
CA ARG A 252 -21.35 -10.44 11.84
C ARG A 252 -21.47 -11.25 13.12
N ASP A 253 -21.14 -12.52 13.03
CA ASP A 253 -21.09 -13.47 14.14
C ASP A 253 -19.66 -13.72 14.63
N GLY A 254 -18.67 -12.98 14.10
CA GLY A 254 -17.26 -13.13 14.37
C GLY A 254 -16.73 -12.22 15.47
N HIS A 255 -15.44 -11.94 15.37
CA HIS A 255 -14.71 -11.18 16.41
C HIS A 255 -15.11 -9.71 16.53
N ILE A 256 -15.71 -9.11 15.51
CA ILE A 256 -16.14 -7.70 15.54
C ILE A 256 -17.61 -7.53 15.93
N ALA A 257 -18.33 -8.62 16.03
CA ALA A 257 -19.69 -8.66 16.56
C ALA A 257 -20.57 -7.48 16.10
N SER A 258 -21.28 -7.60 15.03
CA SER A 258 -22.45 -6.79 14.61
C SER A 258 -22.56 -5.41 15.25
N SER A 259 -21.62 -4.50 14.99
CA SER A 259 -21.66 -3.14 15.50
C SER A 259 -21.20 -2.11 14.48
N LEU A 260 -21.70 -0.88 14.63
CA LEU A 260 -21.27 0.30 13.89
C LEU A 260 -20.99 1.43 14.87
N MET A 261 -20.00 2.27 14.61
CA MET A 261 -19.84 3.50 15.37
C MET A 261 -21.12 4.34 15.24
N TYR A 262 -21.54 4.94 16.33
CA TYR A 262 -22.85 5.57 16.44
C TYR A 262 -22.76 7.03 16.81
N ALA A 263 -23.53 7.84 16.09
CA ALA A 263 -24.00 9.16 16.49
C ALA A 263 -25.46 9.33 16.06
N PRO A 264 -26.26 10.18 16.72
CA PRO A 264 -27.64 10.41 16.30
C PRO A 264 -27.78 10.87 14.83
N SER A 265 -26.75 11.52 14.30
CA SER A 265 -26.72 12.04 12.92
C SER A 265 -26.77 10.96 11.84
N ILE A 266 -26.36 9.72 12.13
CA ILE A 266 -26.43 8.62 11.16
C ILE A 266 -27.79 7.93 11.11
N VAL A 267 -28.66 8.13 12.12
CA VAL A 267 -29.96 7.47 12.19
C VAL A 267 -30.89 8.06 11.13
N PRO A 268 -31.45 7.22 10.24
CA PRO A 268 -32.44 7.68 9.27
C PRO A 268 -33.71 8.22 9.96
N GLU A 269 -34.39 9.20 9.32
CA GLU A 269 -35.67 9.66 9.80
C GLU A 269 -36.72 8.53 9.85
N ASP A 270 -36.70 7.67 8.84
CA ASP A 270 -37.47 6.44 8.82
C ASP A 270 -36.62 5.30 9.41
N ARG A 271 -36.75 5.03 10.70
CA ARG A 271 -36.04 3.99 11.43
C ARG A 271 -36.28 2.58 10.91
N ARG A 272 -37.41 2.36 10.18
CA ARG A 272 -37.70 1.06 9.55
C ARG A 272 -36.59 0.61 8.61
N THR A 273 -35.87 1.57 8.00
CA THR A 273 -34.76 1.29 7.05
C THR A 273 -33.58 0.62 7.70
N LEU A 274 -33.37 0.77 9.02
CA LEU A 274 -32.32 0.09 9.76
C LEU A 274 -32.45 -1.44 9.71
N LEU A 275 -33.67 -1.97 9.52
CA LEU A 275 -33.88 -3.41 9.39
C LEU A 275 -33.05 -4.02 8.25
N ALA A 276 -32.82 -3.27 7.17
CA ALA A 276 -32.06 -3.73 6.03
C ALA A 276 -30.58 -3.99 6.36
N LEU A 277 -30.02 -3.39 7.41
CA LEU A 277 -28.65 -3.65 7.83
C LEU A 277 -28.46 -5.11 8.30
N VAL A 278 -29.53 -5.72 8.82
CA VAL A 278 -29.50 -7.05 9.42
C VAL A 278 -30.16 -8.08 8.50
N HIS A 279 -31.25 -7.70 7.86
CA HIS A 279 -32.07 -8.63 7.08
C HIS A 279 -32.21 -8.20 5.61
N ASP A 280 -32.51 -9.16 4.77
CA ASP A 280 -33.07 -8.87 3.46
C ASP A 280 -34.54 -8.45 3.66
N VAL A 281 -34.85 -7.23 3.28
CA VAL A 281 -36.20 -6.64 3.36
C VAL A 281 -36.96 -6.67 2.03
N GLY A 282 -36.46 -7.42 1.06
CA GLY A 282 -36.98 -7.56 -0.29
C GLY A 282 -36.48 -6.45 -1.23
N PRO A 283 -37.33 -5.95 -2.14
CA PRO A 283 -36.89 -5.06 -3.24
C PRO A 283 -36.12 -3.80 -2.79
N LEU A 284 -36.34 -3.34 -1.54
CA LEU A 284 -35.73 -2.12 -1.01
C LEU A 284 -34.41 -2.36 -0.25
N THR A 285 -33.98 -3.60 -0.06
CA THR A 285 -32.76 -3.92 0.72
C THR A 285 -31.56 -3.14 0.24
N ALA A 286 -31.26 -3.20 -1.05
CA ALA A 286 -30.11 -2.51 -1.64
C ALA A 286 -30.19 -0.98 -1.46
N ALA A 287 -31.36 -0.40 -1.70
CA ALA A 287 -31.59 1.04 -1.56
C ALA A 287 -31.35 1.52 -0.12
N TRP A 288 -31.92 0.83 0.86
CA TRP A 288 -31.82 1.23 2.26
C TRP A 288 -30.41 1.05 2.82
N ARG A 289 -29.72 -0.06 2.48
CA ARG A 289 -28.31 -0.27 2.85
C ARG A 289 -27.40 0.81 2.26
N CYS A 290 -27.51 1.05 0.97
CA CYS A 290 -26.69 2.08 0.30
C CYS A 290 -26.97 3.48 0.86
N ALA A 291 -28.22 3.86 1.09
CA ALA A 291 -28.56 5.15 1.67
C ALA A 291 -27.99 5.32 3.09
N PHE A 292 -28.02 4.26 3.89
CA PHE A 292 -27.42 4.27 5.23
C PHE A 292 -25.92 4.46 5.17
N PHE A 293 -25.18 3.64 4.39
CA PHE A 293 -23.73 3.73 4.33
C PHE A 293 -23.23 5.01 3.65
N GLU A 294 -23.99 5.54 2.69
CA GLU A 294 -23.67 6.86 2.11
C GLU A 294 -23.78 7.97 3.15
N ARG A 295 -24.85 7.97 3.97
CA ARG A 295 -25.01 8.91 5.09
C ARG A 295 -23.91 8.73 6.12
N TYR A 296 -23.61 7.50 6.51
CA TYR A 296 -22.57 7.15 7.46
C TYR A 296 -21.20 7.71 7.04
N SER A 297 -20.81 7.46 5.80
CA SER A 297 -19.56 7.98 5.23
C SER A 297 -19.55 9.52 5.18
N ALA A 298 -20.63 10.13 4.73
CA ALA A 298 -20.72 11.59 4.63
C ALA A 298 -20.56 12.26 5.99
N VAL A 299 -21.17 11.71 7.04
CA VAL A 299 -21.01 12.22 8.42
C VAL A 299 -19.57 12.08 8.90
N GLY A 300 -18.93 10.93 8.70
CA GLY A 300 -17.53 10.73 9.10
C GLY A 300 -16.54 11.64 8.35
N ILE A 301 -16.76 11.80 7.03
CA ILE A 301 -15.95 12.70 6.20
C ILE A 301 -16.05 14.14 6.71
N ASP A 302 -17.27 14.65 6.92
CA ASP A 302 -17.47 16.04 7.31
C ASP A 302 -16.99 16.31 8.75
N SER A 303 -17.29 15.38 9.68
CA SER A 303 -16.94 15.51 11.10
C SER A 303 -15.43 15.45 11.34
N PHE A 304 -14.77 14.40 10.87
CA PHE A 304 -13.36 14.16 11.17
C PHE A 304 -12.44 14.79 10.12
N PHE A 305 -12.44 14.29 8.88
CA PHE A 305 -11.49 14.76 7.85
C PHE A 305 -11.71 16.20 7.46
N GLY A 306 -12.97 16.66 7.36
CA GLY A 306 -13.28 18.06 7.10
C GLY A 306 -12.74 18.99 8.19
N THR A 307 -12.77 18.56 9.44
CA THR A 307 -12.24 19.33 10.58
C THR A 307 -10.71 19.38 10.54
N LEU A 308 -10.03 18.24 10.33
CA LEU A 308 -8.56 18.19 10.18
C LEU A 308 -8.09 19.00 8.97
N SER A 309 -8.74 18.83 7.82
CA SER A 309 -8.39 19.52 6.57
C SER A 309 -8.50 21.05 6.71
N ARG A 310 -9.52 21.58 7.42
CA ARG A 310 -9.63 23.03 7.69
C ARG A 310 -8.43 23.50 8.53
N TRP A 311 -8.13 22.79 9.61
CA TRP A 311 -6.98 23.15 10.46
C TRP A 311 -5.66 23.16 9.68
N CYS A 312 -5.41 22.13 8.87
CA CYS A 312 -4.19 22.03 8.05
C CYS A 312 -4.07 23.19 7.07
N ARG A 313 -5.15 23.57 6.37
CA ARG A 313 -5.16 24.73 5.47
C ARG A 313 -4.86 26.04 6.22
N ASP A 314 -5.48 26.23 7.39
CA ASP A 314 -5.28 27.44 8.20
C ASP A 314 -3.84 27.57 8.71
N HIS A 315 -3.10 26.46 8.81
CA HIS A 315 -1.69 26.41 9.24
C HIS A 315 -0.70 26.24 8.10
N GLY A 316 -1.17 26.24 6.84
CA GLY A 316 -0.30 26.14 5.66
C GLY A 316 0.40 24.77 5.52
N VAL A 317 -0.17 23.69 6.06
CA VAL A 317 0.32 22.32 5.92
C VAL A 317 -0.67 21.47 5.14
N ALA A 318 -0.16 20.44 4.45
CA ALA A 318 -1.00 19.47 3.77
C ALA A 318 -1.59 18.45 4.76
N LEU A 319 -2.76 17.90 4.46
CA LEU A 319 -3.32 16.74 5.15
C LEU A 319 -3.03 15.48 4.34
N SER A 320 -2.40 14.50 4.94
CA SER A 320 -2.14 13.18 4.37
C SER A 320 -2.62 12.09 5.34
N GLY A 321 -2.66 10.87 4.87
CA GLY A 321 -3.00 9.72 5.70
C GLY A 321 -3.63 8.62 4.87
N HIS A 322 -4.01 7.54 5.51
CA HIS A 322 -4.60 6.39 4.85
C HIS A 322 -5.76 5.79 5.62
N GLU A 323 -6.53 5.05 4.91
CA GLU A 323 -7.66 4.17 5.17
C GLU A 323 -8.59 4.55 6.30
N VAL A 324 -9.86 4.49 6.03
CA VAL A 324 -10.87 4.91 6.96
C VAL A 324 -11.82 3.80 7.30
N LEU A 325 -12.67 3.40 6.45
CA LEU A 325 -13.73 2.45 6.72
C LEU A 325 -13.32 1.06 6.22
N GLY A 326 -13.69 0.02 6.94
CA GLY A 326 -13.48 -1.36 6.52
C GLY A 326 -12.11 -1.95 6.83
N TYR A 327 -11.19 -1.18 7.42
CA TYR A 327 -9.85 -1.67 7.73
C TYR A 327 -9.84 -2.89 8.65
N VAL A 328 -10.65 -2.88 9.68
CA VAL A 328 -10.71 -3.98 10.66
C VAL A 328 -11.56 -5.14 10.16
N SER A 329 -12.39 -4.89 9.18
CA SER A 329 -13.19 -5.93 8.60
C SER A 329 -12.30 -6.91 7.85
N SER A 330 -12.74 -8.12 7.70
CA SER A 330 -12.08 -9.22 7.04
C SER A 330 -11.70 -8.90 5.60
N TRP A 331 -10.76 -7.99 5.41
CA TRP A 331 -10.24 -7.75 4.08
C TRP A 331 -9.49 -9.00 3.62
N ASP A 332 -10.13 -9.77 2.79
CA ASP A 332 -9.55 -10.89 2.09
C ASP A 332 -9.35 -10.49 0.63
N PRO A 333 -8.11 -10.34 0.16
CA PRO A 333 -7.82 -9.97 -1.22
C PRO A 333 -8.44 -10.92 -2.24
N ALA A 334 -8.70 -12.17 -1.84
CA ALA A 334 -9.34 -13.16 -2.71
C ALA A 334 -10.87 -13.02 -2.76
N SER A 335 -11.50 -12.42 -1.76
CA SER A 335 -12.96 -12.33 -1.65
C SER A 335 -13.49 -10.90 -1.68
N THR A 336 -12.78 -9.95 -1.05
CA THR A 336 -13.21 -8.55 -0.95
C THR A 336 -12.03 -7.63 -1.15
N ILE A 337 -11.91 -7.03 -2.30
CA ILE A 337 -10.83 -6.07 -2.52
C ILE A 337 -11.14 -4.76 -1.82
N ILE A 338 -12.40 -4.40 -1.68
CA ILE A 338 -12.75 -3.04 -1.42
C ILE A 338 -14.04 -2.95 -0.62
N THR A 339 -13.88 -2.73 0.65
CA THR A 339 -14.92 -2.17 1.52
C THR A 339 -14.69 -0.69 1.78
N GLU A 340 -13.62 -0.13 1.26
CA GLU A 340 -13.20 1.26 1.49
C GLU A 340 -14.01 2.22 0.64
N ASP A 341 -14.43 3.31 1.24
CA ASP A 341 -15.02 4.44 0.53
C ASP A 341 -13.91 5.42 0.13
N PRO A 342 -13.69 5.68 -1.17
CA PRO A 342 -12.65 6.60 -1.61
C PRO A 342 -12.93 8.06 -1.27
N ARG A 343 -14.17 8.42 -0.93
CA ARG A 343 -14.57 9.80 -0.66
C ARG A 343 -13.89 10.46 0.54
N PRO A 344 -13.54 9.76 1.64
CA PRO A 344 -12.80 10.37 2.75
C PRO A 344 -11.53 11.09 2.31
N ASN A 345 -10.91 10.60 1.24
CA ASN A 345 -9.66 11.14 0.75
C ASN A 345 -9.80 12.42 -0.09
N PHE A 346 -11.01 12.87 -0.38
CA PHE A 346 -11.24 14.14 -1.08
C PHE A 346 -10.80 15.37 -0.27
N GLY A 347 -10.71 15.25 1.05
CA GLY A 347 -10.22 16.31 1.92
C GLY A 347 -8.71 16.28 2.15
N THR A 348 -7.99 15.28 1.63
CA THR A 348 -6.56 15.13 1.81
C THR A 348 -5.77 15.69 0.62
N ASP A 349 -4.60 16.24 0.88
CA ASP A 349 -3.69 16.71 -0.16
C ASP A 349 -2.92 15.55 -0.78
N TYR A 350 -2.59 14.54 0.03
CA TYR A 350 -1.93 13.31 -0.39
C TYR A 350 -2.73 12.12 0.11
N PHE A 351 -3.15 11.26 -0.80
CA PHE A 351 -3.80 10.03 -0.46
C PHE A 351 -2.76 9.00 -0.03
N GLY A 352 -2.95 8.40 1.14
CA GLY A 352 -2.10 7.36 1.66
C GLY A 352 -2.80 5.99 1.68
N LEU A 353 -2.01 4.94 1.58
CA LEU A 353 -2.42 3.55 1.68
C LEU A 353 -1.51 2.80 2.62
N ASP A 354 -2.10 1.98 3.49
CA ASP A 354 -1.40 0.98 4.26
C ASP A 354 -1.37 -0.34 3.48
N ARG A 355 -0.17 -0.87 3.28
CA ARG A 355 0.05 -2.13 2.56
C ARG A 355 0.15 -3.33 3.48
N TRP A 356 -0.07 -3.16 4.78
CA TRP A 356 0.05 -4.25 5.73
C TRP A 356 -0.89 -5.42 5.42
N ARG A 357 -2.12 -5.12 5.07
CA ARG A 357 -3.15 -6.13 4.81
C ARG A 357 -2.93 -6.92 3.54
N ASP A 358 -2.26 -6.34 2.54
CA ASP A 358 -1.85 -7.05 1.34
C ASP A 358 -0.68 -8.01 1.62
N LEU A 359 -0.27 -8.14 2.86
CA LEU A 359 0.82 -9.00 3.28
C LEU A 359 2.05 -8.80 2.39
N THR A 360 2.94 -7.91 2.77
CA THR A 360 4.13 -7.59 1.97
C THR A 360 4.91 -8.81 1.50
N ALA A 361 4.94 -9.86 2.33
CA ALA A 361 5.52 -11.15 1.95
C ALA A 361 4.76 -11.86 0.83
N VAL A 362 3.45 -11.73 0.80
CA VAL A 362 2.58 -12.32 -0.22
C VAL A 362 2.70 -11.53 -1.51
N ASP A 363 2.67 -10.20 -1.44
CA ASP A 363 2.95 -9.34 -2.57
C ASP A 363 4.29 -9.65 -3.22
N ALA A 364 5.33 -9.85 -2.41
CA ALA A 364 6.66 -10.22 -2.90
C ALA A 364 6.68 -11.58 -3.64
N ARG A 365 5.69 -12.43 -3.40
CA ARG A 365 5.51 -13.72 -4.08
C ARG A 365 4.53 -13.68 -5.24
N ASN A 366 3.84 -12.58 -5.47
CA ASN A 366 2.72 -12.48 -6.41
C ASN A 366 1.55 -13.41 -6.09
N ASP A 367 1.29 -13.71 -4.83
CA ASP A 367 0.24 -14.65 -4.45
C ASP A 367 -1.16 -14.01 -4.39
N HIS A 368 -1.25 -12.66 -4.42
CA HIS A 368 -2.50 -11.90 -4.35
C HIS A 368 -2.52 -10.74 -5.34
N PRO A 369 -3.72 -10.29 -5.76
CA PRO A 369 -3.85 -9.12 -6.63
C PRO A 369 -3.33 -7.86 -5.94
N GLN A 370 -2.63 -7.02 -6.71
CA GLN A 370 -2.00 -5.80 -6.22
C GLN A 370 -2.79 -4.59 -6.70
N ILE A 371 -3.77 -4.18 -5.92
CA ILE A 371 -4.72 -3.15 -6.31
C ILE A 371 -4.59 -1.85 -5.49
N SER A 372 -4.06 -1.89 -4.26
CA SER A 372 -4.13 -0.76 -3.33
C SER A 372 -3.45 0.50 -3.89
N ALA A 373 -2.22 0.41 -4.41
CA ALA A 373 -1.56 1.57 -5.01
C ALA A 373 -2.28 2.06 -6.28
N LYS A 374 -2.89 1.17 -7.07
CA LYS A 374 -3.72 1.54 -8.23
C LYS A 374 -5.02 2.22 -7.80
N PHE A 375 -5.61 1.76 -6.70
CA PHE A 375 -6.76 2.41 -6.10
C PHE A 375 -6.41 3.84 -5.65
N GLY A 376 -5.31 4.02 -4.91
CA GLY A 376 -4.82 5.33 -4.51
C GLY A 376 -4.50 6.25 -5.69
N ASP A 377 -3.86 5.75 -6.74
CA ASP A 377 -3.62 6.50 -7.99
C ASP A 377 -4.94 6.97 -8.61
N SER A 378 -5.94 6.08 -8.68
CA SER A 378 -7.25 6.41 -9.26
C SER A 378 -8.00 7.49 -8.45
N VAL A 379 -7.99 7.37 -7.11
CA VAL A 379 -8.59 8.38 -6.22
C VAL A 379 -7.86 9.72 -6.33
N ALA A 380 -6.51 9.71 -6.31
CA ALA A 380 -5.71 10.92 -6.44
C ALA A 380 -6.03 11.66 -7.75
N ARG A 381 -6.10 10.95 -8.87
CA ARG A 381 -6.41 11.53 -10.18
C ARG A 381 -7.83 12.04 -10.27
N ALA A 382 -8.81 11.33 -9.74
CA ALA A 382 -10.19 11.80 -9.64
C ALA A 382 -10.31 13.11 -8.84
N ASN A 383 -9.34 13.41 -7.99
CA ASN A 383 -9.23 14.64 -7.22
C ASN A 383 -8.20 15.64 -7.78
N GLY A 384 -7.74 15.46 -9.02
CA GLY A 384 -6.82 16.37 -9.69
C GLY A 384 -5.37 16.32 -9.15
N ARG A 385 -4.96 15.18 -8.56
CA ARG A 385 -3.61 14.94 -8.03
C ARG A 385 -2.86 13.91 -8.86
N SER A 386 -1.52 13.93 -8.81
CA SER A 386 -0.68 13.14 -9.70
C SER A 386 -0.45 11.69 -9.26
N GLY A 387 -0.76 11.31 -8.06
CA GLY A 387 -0.58 9.96 -7.53
C GLY A 387 -0.74 9.90 -6.02
N CYS A 388 -0.49 8.73 -5.45
CA CYS A 388 -0.67 8.47 -4.02
C CYS A 388 0.65 8.28 -3.26
N LEU A 389 0.57 8.39 -1.93
CA LEU A 389 1.58 7.91 -1.00
C LEU A 389 1.22 6.47 -0.60
N VAL A 390 2.21 5.61 -0.46
CA VAL A 390 2.03 4.25 0.03
C VAL A 390 2.90 4.02 1.25
N GLU A 391 2.28 3.62 2.36
CA GLU A 391 3.01 3.08 3.50
C GLU A 391 3.51 1.68 3.15
N GLN A 392 4.81 1.48 3.23
CA GLN A 392 5.45 0.25 2.81
C GLN A 392 6.09 -0.47 3.98
N TYR A 393 5.56 -1.66 4.27
CA TYR A 393 6.08 -2.56 5.29
C TYR A 393 7.24 -3.41 4.80
N PHE A 394 8.04 -3.88 5.73
CA PHE A 394 9.23 -4.67 5.49
C PHE A 394 9.10 -6.13 5.97
N ALA A 395 7.92 -6.69 6.01
CA ALA A 395 7.74 -8.07 6.39
C ALA A 395 7.81 -8.98 5.16
N ARG A 396 8.81 -9.86 5.10
CA ARG A 396 8.89 -10.88 4.06
C ARG A 396 7.99 -12.08 4.35
N THR A 397 7.77 -12.40 5.61
CA THR A 397 6.99 -13.55 6.02
C THR A 397 6.11 -13.19 7.20
N VAL A 398 4.81 -13.35 7.06
CA VAL A 398 3.87 -13.29 8.18
C VAL A 398 3.75 -14.70 8.75
N THR A 399 4.11 -14.89 10.01
CA THR A 399 3.85 -16.13 10.73
C THR A 399 2.44 -16.10 11.28
N GLY A 400 1.83 -17.24 11.57
CA GLY A 400 0.44 -17.46 11.95
C GLY A 400 -0.20 -16.57 13.05
N SER A 401 0.45 -15.47 13.41
CA SER A 401 -0.09 -14.33 14.12
C SER A 401 -0.09 -13.16 13.15
N HIS A 402 -1.18 -12.43 13.04
CA HIS A 402 -1.30 -11.23 12.20
C HIS A 402 -0.24 -10.17 12.50
N PHE A 403 0.32 -10.20 13.67
CA PHE A 403 1.29 -9.26 14.21
C PHE A 403 2.64 -9.91 14.46
N ALA A 404 2.93 -11.00 13.78
CA ALA A 404 4.29 -11.48 13.83
C ALA A 404 5.20 -10.34 13.40
N ALA A 405 6.10 -10.00 14.28
CA ALA A 405 7.11 -8.98 14.09
C ALA A 405 7.69 -9.07 12.68
N GLY A 406 7.98 -7.94 12.11
CA GLY A 406 8.77 -7.84 10.90
C GLY A 406 10.00 -8.70 11.06
N ARG A 407 10.33 -9.45 10.01
CA ARG A 407 11.43 -10.37 10.06
C ARG A 407 12.68 -9.73 9.49
N TRP A 408 13.79 -9.94 10.15
CA TRP A 408 15.12 -9.59 9.67
C TRP A 408 15.56 -10.44 8.44
N GLU A 409 14.59 -10.80 7.61
CA GLU A 409 14.74 -11.58 6.39
C GLU A 409 14.59 -10.73 5.13
N LEU A 410 14.24 -9.44 5.29
CA LEU A 410 14.03 -8.55 4.15
C LEU A 410 15.35 -8.26 3.45
N THR A 411 15.40 -8.59 2.17
CA THR A 411 16.48 -8.18 1.29
C THR A 411 16.17 -6.82 0.66
N LEU A 412 17.20 -6.05 0.35
CA LEU A 412 17.01 -4.79 -0.39
C LEU A 412 16.39 -5.04 -1.78
N ALA A 413 16.65 -6.21 -2.37
CA ALA A 413 16.04 -6.63 -3.63
C ALA A 413 14.54 -6.88 -3.51
N ALA A 414 14.06 -7.51 -2.43
CA ALA A 414 12.65 -7.72 -2.18
C ALA A 414 11.91 -6.40 -1.94
N LEU A 415 12.50 -5.51 -1.12
CA LEU A 415 12.03 -4.16 -0.90
C LEU A 415 11.88 -3.40 -2.22
N ARG A 416 12.94 -3.40 -3.04
CA ARG A 416 12.94 -2.77 -4.35
C ARG A 416 11.86 -3.32 -5.28
N THR A 417 11.68 -4.63 -5.32
CA THR A 417 10.66 -5.27 -6.15
C THR A 417 9.27 -4.73 -5.82
N GLN A 418 8.93 -4.66 -4.54
CA GLN A 418 7.66 -4.12 -4.08
C GLN A 418 7.54 -2.61 -4.40
N THR A 419 8.60 -1.84 -4.15
CA THR A 419 8.68 -0.41 -4.47
C THR A 419 8.43 -0.12 -5.94
N VAL A 420 9.09 -0.86 -6.83
CA VAL A 420 8.90 -0.69 -8.29
C VAL A 420 7.45 -0.98 -8.67
N ARG A 421 6.85 -2.06 -8.15
CA ARG A 421 5.42 -2.36 -8.39
C ARG A 421 4.51 -1.21 -7.94
N HIS A 422 4.74 -0.65 -6.75
CA HIS A 422 3.96 0.49 -6.24
C HIS A 422 4.06 1.69 -7.18
N HIS A 423 5.25 2.04 -7.66
CA HIS A 423 5.42 3.13 -8.61
C HIS A 423 4.71 2.86 -9.94
N LEU A 424 4.81 1.64 -10.48
CA LEU A 424 4.12 1.25 -11.71
C LEU A 424 2.60 1.26 -11.55
N LEU A 425 2.09 0.96 -10.35
CA LEU A 425 0.67 1.08 -10.04
C LEU A 425 0.21 2.51 -9.73
N GLY A 426 1.13 3.46 -9.53
CA GLY A 426 0.81 4.88 -9.39
C GLY A 426 1.24 5.57 -8.10
N ALA A 427 1.95 4.86 -7.21
CA ALA A 427 2.56 5.52 -6.06
C ALA A 427 3.61 6.54 -6.52
N ARG A 428 3.62 7.71 -5.87
CA ARG A 428 4.62 8.76 -6.09
C ARG A 428 5.57 8.89 -4.93
N GLN A 429 5.09 8.71 -3.72
CA GLN A 429 5.91 8.71 -2.53
C GLN A 429 5.72 7.40 -1.76
N LEU A 430 6.79 6.91 -1.17
CA LEU A 430 6.78 5.75 -0.29
C LEU A 430 7.14 6.19 1.12
N LEU A 431 6.33 5.79 2.09
CA LEU A 431 6.57 5.99 3.50
C LEU A 431 7.05 4.66 4.10
N MET A 432 8.34 4.59 4.37
CA MET A 432 8.98 3.36 4.83
C MET A 432 8.69 3.08 6.30
N HIS A 433 8.28 1.88 6.61
CA HIS A 433 8.05 1.37 7.97
C HIS A 433 9.18 0.38 8.35
N ALA A 434 10.34 0.73 9.05
CA ALA A 434 10.65 2.09 9.46
C ALA A 434 12.14 2.29 9.78
N PHE A 435 12.53 3.53 10.08
CA PHE A 435 13.80 3.88 10.67
C PHE A 435 13.66 3.94 12.20
N TRP A 436 14.55 3.30 12.95
CA TRP A 436 14.37 3.09 14.38
C TRP A 436 15.44 3.80 15.21
N LEU A 437 15.04 4.30 16.37
CA LEU A 437 15.97 4.94 17.31
C LEU A 437 16.99 3.93 17.88
N THR A 438 16.55 2.70 18.14
CA THR A 438 17.38 1.62 18.70
C THR A 438 16.93 0.26 18.16
N ASP A 439 17.84 -0.69 18.03
CA ASP A 439 17.56 -2.08 17.63
C ASP A 439 17.06 -2.97 18.78
N GLY A 440 16.91 -2.41 20.00
CA GLY A 440 16.45 -3.17 21.15
C GLY A 440 17.54 -3.90 21.94
N ASP A 441 17.16 -5.03 22.52
CA ASP A 441 18.04 -5.87 23.35
C ASP A 441 17.96 -7.35 22.97
N ASP A 442 18.52 -8.26 23.78
CA ASP A 442 18.57 -9.70 23.47
C ASP A 442 17.32 -10.47 23.96
N SER A 443 16.29 -9.79 24.49
CA SER A 443 15.01 -10.44 24.81
C SER A 443 14.23 -10.75 23.51
N ASP A 444 13.31 -11.72 23.56
CA ASP A 444 12.41 -12.05 22.44
C ASP A 444 10.96 -11.61 22.68
N GLU A 445 10.78 -10.56 23.45
CA GLU A 445 9.48 -9.99 23.79
C GLU A 445 8.89 -9.23 22.61
N LEU A 446 7.77 -9.72 22.09
CA LEU A 446 7.04 -9.05 21.01
C LEU A 446 6.55 -7.67 21.46
N PHE A 447 6.66 -6.66 20.60
CA PHE A 447 6.23 -5.27 20.76
C PHE A 447 6.93 -4.45 21.87
N SER A 448 7.52 -5.08 22.88
CA SER A 448 8.30 -4.35 23.91
C SER A 448 9.77 -4.22 23.52
N ASN A 449 10.30 -5.19 22.76
CA ASN A 449 11.64 -5.10 22.19
C ASN A 449 11.56 -4.60 20.74
N PRO A 450 12.17 -3.46 20.41
CA PRO A 450 12.21 -2.94 19.04
C PRO A 450 12.58 -3.98 17.98
N ARG A 451 13.52 -4.87 18.27
CA ARG A 451 13.98 -5.95 17.37
C ARG A 451 12.86 -6.87 16.89
N PHE A 452 11.79 -7.01 17.66
CA PHE A 452 10.63 -7.87 17.38
C PHE A 452 9.31 -7.10 17.38
N ASP A 453 9.37 -5.78 17.32
CA ASP A 453 8.22 -4.93 17.02
C ASP A 453 7.77 -5.17 15.56
N PHE A 454 6.86 -4.43 15.06
CA PHE A 454 6.04 -4.70 13.90
C PHE A 454 6.82 -4.94 12.58
N ALA A 455 7.94 -4.28 12.36
CA ALA A 455 8.81 -4.44 11.22
C ALA A 455 10.27 -4.23 11.64
N PRO A 456 11.26 -4.80 10.92
CA PRO A 456 12.65 -4.55 11.23
C PRO A 456 13.01 -3.08 11.06
N GLY A 457 13.93 -2.59 11.88
CA GLY A 457 14.54 -1.30 11.66
C GLY A 457 15.49 -1.36 10.47
N VAL A 458 15.12 -0.76 9.35
CA VAL A 458 15.91 -0.81 8.11
C VAL A 458 17.34 -0.30 8.31
N ASN A 459 17.53 0.64 9.22
CA ASN A 459 18.81 1.22 9.56
C ASN A 459 19.74 0.28 10.36
N PHE A 460 19.24 -0.86 10.80
CA PHE A 460 20.03 -1.92 11.47
C PHE A 460 20.31 -3.12 10.56
N GLU A 461 19.76 -3.14 9.35
CA GLU A 461 20.08 -4.16 8.37
C GLU A 461 21.51 -3.97 7.82
N PRO A 462 22.28 -5.05 7.64
CA PRO A 462 23.65 -4.96 7.11
C PRO A 462 23.76 -4.29 5.73
N TRP A 463 22.71 -4.40 4.91
CA TRP A 463 22.64 -3.77 3.60
C TRP A 463 22.26 -2.28 3.62
N PHE A 464 21.96 -1.71 4.76
CA PHE A 464 21.49 -0.30 4.85
C PHE A 464 22.50 0.70 4.27
N GLY A 465 23.78 0.40 4.28
CA GLY A 465 24.80 1.19 3.59
C GLY A 465 24.55 1.39 2.08
N HIS A 466 23.70 0.57 1.46
CA HIS A 466 23.31 0.68 0.05
C HIS A 466 21.92 1.31 -0.15
N HIS A 467 21.22 1.67 0.93
CA HIS A 467 19.88 2.25 0.86
C HIS A 467 19.82 3.53 0.03
N GLY A 468 20.88 4.35 0.04
CA GLY A 468 20.94 5.57 -0.76
C GLY A 468 20.81 5.32 -2.27
N ALA A 469 21.35 4.22 -2.78
CA ALA A 469 21.19 3.83 -4.19
C ALA A 469 19.74 3.43 -4.50
N PHE A 470 19.12 2.66 -3.60
CA PHE A 470 17.69 2.32 -3.68
C PHE A 470 16.80 3.57 -3.65
N ALA A 471 17.03 4.48 -2.71
CA ALA A 471 16.26 5.71 -2.59
C ALA A 471 16.37 6.59 -3.85
N ALA A 472 17.55 6.67 -4.42
CA ALA A 472 17.79 7.41 -5.66
C ALA A 472 17.06 6.78 -6.87
N GLU A 473 17.10 5.44 -7.02
CA GLU A 473 16.34 4.76 -8.08
C GLU A 473 14.84 4.95 -7.89
N SER A 474 14.32 4.78 -6.67
CA SER A 474 12.90 4.98 -6.34
C SER A 474 12.44 6.40 -6.70
N GLY A 475 13.17 7.42 -6.27
CA GLY A 475 12.84 8.81 -6.58
C GLY A 475 12.87 9.11 -8.08
N ARG A 476 13.88 8.63 -8.80
CA ARG A 476 14.00 8.81 -10.26
C ARG A 476 12.90 8.09 -11.03
N LEU A 477 12.54 6.88 -10.61
CA LEU A 477 11.42 6.13 -11.22
C LEU A 477 10.11 6.87 -10.98
N SER A 478 9.87 7.34 -9.76
CA SER A 478 8.68 8.14 -9.44
C SER A 478 8.60 9.38 -10.33
N GLU A 479 9.67 10.18 -10.43
CA GLU A 479 9.70 11.37 -11.29
C GLU A 479 9.57 11.02 -12.79
N PHE A 480 10.18 9.92 -13.23
CA PHE A 480 10.00 9.43 -14.61
C PHE A 480 8.53 9.15 -14.95
N LEU A 481 7.75 8.70 -13.97
CA LEU A 481 6.35 8.34 -14.12
C LEU A 481 5.37 9.49 -13.77
N ASP A 482 5.86 10.59 -13.19
CA ASP A 482 5.03 11.72 -12.75
C ASP A 482 5.03 12.89 -13.74
N VAL A 483 5.24 12.62 -14.99
CA VAL A 483 5.17 13.59 -16.09
C VAL A 483 4.05 13.24 -17.05
N GLY A 484 3.30 14.23 -17.50
CA GLY A 484 2.21 14.02 -18.45
C GLY A 484 1.06 13.19 -17.92
N GLU A 485 0.37 12.47 -18.79
CA GLU A 485 -0.85 11.73 -18.49
C GLU A 485 -0.68 10.23 -18.75
N PRO A 486 -1.12 9.34 -17.83
CA PRO A 486 -1.15 7.91 -18.11
C PRO A 486 -2.11 7.61 -19.27
N PHE A 487 -1.90 6.49 -19.90
CA PHE A 487 -2.85 5.99 -20.91
C PHE A 487 -4.14 5.54 -20.21
N HIS A 488 -5.26 6.03 -20.72
CA HIS A 488 -6.60 5.74 -20.20
C HIS A 488 -7.31 4.74 -21.12
N GLU A 489 -6.78 3.54 -21.26
CA GLU A 489 -7.33 2.56 -22.18
C GLU A 489 -8.50 1.82 -21.58
N VAL A 490 -8.37 1.42 -20.32
CA VAL A 490 -9.34 0.62 -19.60
C VAL A 490 -9.78 1.31 -18.32
N ALA A 491 -11.08 1.42 -18.13
CA ALA A 491 -11.71 1.75 -16.87
C ALA A 491 -12.22 0.46 -16.23
N LEU A 492 -11.84 0.21 -14.99
CA LEU A 492 -12.38 -0.84 -14.14
C LEU A 492 -13.36 -0.20 -13.14
N PHE A 493 -14.63 -0.56 -13.28
CA PHE A 493 -15.67 0.01 -12.42
C PHE A 493 -15.50 -0.43 -10.97
N TYR A 494 -15.55 0.50 -10.06
CA TYR A 494 -15.49 0.28 -8.62
C TYR A 494 -16.88 0.01 -8.06
N PRO A 495 -17.22 -1.22 -7.64
CA PRO A 495 -18.58 -1.62 -7.30
C PRO A 495 -18.99 -1.24 -5.86
N LEU A 496 -18.77 0.01 -5.44
CA LEU A 496 -19.01 0.48 -4.07
C LEU A 496 -20.45 0.22 -3.58
N ARG A 497 -21.45 0.52 -4.43
CA ARG A 497 -22.86 0.29 -4.05
C ARG A 497 -23.18 -1.19 -3.90
N THR A 498 -22.58 -2.04 -4.72
CA THR A 498 -22.72 -3.48 -4.58
C THR A 498 -22.09 -3.97 -3.27
N SER A 499 -20.91 -3.44 -2.93
CA SER A 499 -20.26 -3.72 -1.64
C SER A 499 -21.17 -3.33 -0.46
N TRP A 500 -21.68 -2.12 -0.45
CA TRP A 500 -22.60 -1.66 0.60
C TRP A 500 -23.91 -2.44 0.71
N ALA A 501 -24.47 -2.83 -0.42
CA ALA A 501 -25.75 -3.54 -0.46
C ALA A 501 -25.63 -5.03 -0.14
N CYS A 502 -24.58 -5.67 -0.64
CA CYS A 502 -24.46 -7.13 -0.66
C CYS A 502 -23.44 -7.69 0.33
N GLY A 503 -22.47 -6.87 0.73
CA GLY A 503 -21.38 -7.27 1.62
C GLY A 503 -20.31 -8.10 0.94
N PRO A 504 -19.30 -8.57 1.71
CA PRO A 504 -18.07 -9.17 1.18
C PRO A 504 -18.23 -10.56 0.55
N GLU A 505 -19.28 -11.30 0.86
CA GLU A 505 -19.54 -12.62 0.27
C GLU A 505 -20.02 -12.56 -1.19
N HIS A 506 -20.37 -11.36 -1.67
CA HIS A 506 -20.80 -11.17 -3.05
C HIS A 506 -19.64 -11.36 -4.02
N PRO A 507 -19.83 -12.00 -5.19
CA PRO A 507 -18.76 -12.32 -6.13
C PRO A 507 -18.08 -11.11 -6.81
N TYR A 508 -18.47 -9.87 -6.50
CA TYR A 508 -17.78 -8.69 -7.04
C TYR A 508 -16.28 -8.68 -6.67
N GLY A 509 -15.93 -9.14 -5.48
CA GLY A 509 -14.55 -9.17 -5.01
C GLY A 509 -13.64 -10.01 -5.91
N PRO A 510 -13.89 -11.33 -6.07
CA PRO A 510 -13.13 -12.19 -6.96
C PRO A 510 -13.08 -11.70 -8.42
N HIS A 511 -14.17 -11.14 -8.95
CA HIS A 511 -14.18 -10.59 -10.30
C HIS A 511 -13.30 -9.35 -10.43
N THR A 512 -13.37 -8.41 -9.48
CA THR A 512 -12.51 -7.22 -9.47
C THR A 512 -11.04 -7.61 -9.31
N ALA A 513 -10.73 -8.59 -8.44
CA ALA A 513 -9.38 -9.11 -8.24
C ALA A 513 -8.78 -9.66 -9.53
N PHE A 514 -9.54 -10.50 -10.22
CA PHE A 514 -9.12 -11.07 -11.51
C PHE A 514 -8.79 -9.96 -12.53
N TRP A 515 -9.68 -8.98 -12.68
CA TRP A 515 -9.45 -7.91 -13.66
C TRP A 515 -8.26 -7.04 -13.28
N ALA A 516 -8.13 -6.66 -12.00
CA ALA A 516 -7.01 -5.85 -11.53
C ALA A 516 -5.65 -6.54 -11.80
N GLU A 517 -5.54 -7.83 -11.45
CA GLU A 517 -4.32 -8.60 -11.66
C GLU A 517 -4.05 -8.82 -13.16
N HIS A 518 -5.06 -9.22 -13.92
CA HIS A 518 -4.92 -9.46 -15.36
C HIS A 518 -4.47 -8.19 -16.11
N LEU A 519 -5.08 -7.04 -15.78
CA LEU A 519 -4.72 -5.78 -16.42
C LEU A 519 -3.30 -5.35 -16.04
N ALA A 520 -2.96 -5.39 -14.76
CA ALA A 520 -1.65 -4.99 -14.27
C ALA A 520 -0.52 -5.86 -14.88
N ARG A 521 -0.73 -7.19 -14.94
CA ARG A 521 0.27 -8.16 -15.41
C ARG A 521 0.28 -8.34 -16.92
N GLY A 522 -0.80 -7.97 -17.59
CA GLY A 522 -0.96 -8.07 -19.07
C GLY A 522 -0.47 -6.85 -19.83
N GLY A 523 0.07 -5.84 -19.16
CA GLY A 523 0.57 -4.62 -19.79
C GLY A 523 -0.52 -3.63 -20.22
N TYR A 524 -1.72 -3.72 -19.60
CA TYR A 524 -2.82 -2.80 -19.84
C TYR A 524 -2.82 -1.69 -18.77
N ASP A 525 -2.82 -0.43 -19.20
CA ASP A 525 -3.05 0.68 -18.27
C ASP A 525 -4.54 0.83 -17.98
N TYR A 526 -4.87 0.96 -16.69
CA TYR A 526 -6.25 1.10 -16.26
C TYR A 526 -6.38 2.04 -15.05
N HIS A 527 -7.59 2.56 -14.87
CA HIS A 527 -7.99 3.27 -13.65
C HIS A 527 -9.27 2.66 -13.08
N LEU A 528 -9.40 2.73 -11.76
CA LEU A 528 -10.67 2.48 -11.09
C LEU A 528 -11.55 3.72 -11.25
N VAL A 529 -12.79 3.52 -11.64
CA VAL A 529 -13.78 4.58 -11.86
C VAL A 529 -15.09 4.25 -11.15
N ASP A 530 -15.86 5.25 -10.76
CA ASP A 530 -17.19 5.03 -10.22
C ASP A 530 -18.25 5.79 -11.03
N GLU A 531 -19.49 5.83 -10.55
CA GLU A 531 -20.59 6.48 -11.27
C GLU A 531 -20.38 7.96 -11.54
N ARG A 532 -19.55 8.67 -10.75
CA ARG A 532 -19.24 10.09 -10.94
C ARG A 532 -18.45 10.35 -12.20
N ASP A 533 -17.63 9.38 -12.62
CA ASP A 533 -16.72 9.51 -13.77
C ASP A 533 -17.41 9.16 -15.11
N LEU A 534 -18.51 8.41 -15.09
CA LEU A 534 -19.10 7.80 -16.29
C LEU A 534 -19.60 8.80 -17.34
N ALA A 535 -19.99 10.00 -16.95
CA ALA A 535 -20.50 11.01 -17.88
C ALA A 535 -19.43 11.44 -18.91
N ASP A 536 -18.21 11.63 -18.41
CA ASP A 536 -17.07 12.19 -19.16
C ASP A 536 -15.91 11.21 -19.28
N ILE A 537 -16.18 9.91 -19.17
CA ILE A 537 -15.17 8.86 -19.23
C ILE A 537 -14.43 8.87 -20.59
N GLY A 538 -13.12 9.14 -20.51
CA GLY A 538 -12.22 9.18 -21.68
C GLY A 538 -11.63 7.83 -22.07
N HIS A 539 -11.94 6.75 -21.34
CA HIS A 539 -11.43 5.41 -21.58
C HIS A 539 -12.13 4.76 -22.80
N GLY A 540 -11.39 3.95 -23.56
CA GLY A 540 -11.96 3.22 -24.70
C GLY A 540 -12.77 1.99 -24.30
N THR A 541 -12.41 1.37 -23.14
CA THR A 541 -13.06 0.17 -22.61
C THR A 541 -13.48 0.40 -21.15
N LEU A 542 -14.68 -0.02 -20.80
CA LEU A 542 -15.19 -0.03 -19.44
C LEU A 542 -15.56 -1.46 -19.03
N ILE A 543 -15.11 -1.89 -17.86
CA ILE A 543 -15.36 -3.21 -17.28
C ILE A 543 -16.22 -3.07 -16.05
N LEU A 544 -17.34 -3.79 -15.99
CA LEU A 544 -18.19 -3.93 -14.80
C LEU A 544 -17.93 -5.29 -14.13
N PRO A 545 -17.19 -5.36 -13.02
CA PRO A 545 -16.86 -6.60 -12.33
C PRO A 545 -17.89 -6.92 -11.24
N GLY A 546 -18.92 -7.70 -11.54
CA GLY A 546 -19.93 -8.13 -10.55
C GLY A 546 -20.75 -6.98 -9.95
N ALA A 547 -20.97 -5.90 -10.67
CA ALA A 547 -21.74 -4.75 -10.21
C ALA A 547 -23.24 -5.03 -10.21
N SER A 548 -23.78 -5.57 -9.11
CA SER A 548 -25.21 -5.91 -8.98
C SER A 548 -26.08 -4.71 -8.60
N VAL A 549 -25.51 -3.67 -7.98
CA VAL A 549 -26.21 -2.46 -7.57
C VAL A 549 -25.50 -1.24 -8.13
N LEU A 550 -26.25 -0.39 -8.82
CA LEU A 550 -25.80 0.88 -9.36
C LEU A 550 -26.38 2.04 -8.54
N LYS A 551 -25.93 3.26 -8.78
CA LYS A 551 -26.44 4.45 -8.09
C LYS A 551 -27.91 4.70 -8.45
N ASP A 552 -28.20 4.84 -9.74
CA ASP A 552 -29.49 5.24 -10.28
C ASP A 552 -29.65 4.78 -11.74
N LEU A 553 -30.79 5.07 -12.35
CA LEU A 553 -31.03 4.81 -13.77
C LEU A 553 -30.22 5.72 -14.69
N ALA A 554 -29.81 6.91 -14.23
CA ALA A 554 -28.93 7.79 -15.00
C ALA A 554 -27.55 7.14 -15.24
N THR A 555 -27.08 6.32 -14.30
CA THR A 555 -25.89 5.48 -14.48
C THR A 555 -26.04 4.54 -15.68
N VAL A 556 -27.22 3.91 -15.85
CA VAL A 556 -27.48 3.03 -17.01
C VAL A 556 -27.54 3.82 -18.32
N ASP A 557 -28.08 5.04 -18.28
CA ASP A 557 -28.11 5.94 -19.43
C ASP A 557 -26.69 6.42 -19.79
N ALA A 558 -25.83 6.69 -18.80
CA ALA A 558 -24.43 7.04 -19.03
C ALA A 558 -23.65 5.88 -19.68
N LEU A 559 -23.88 4.63 -19.25
CA LEU A 559 -23.32 3.44 -19.88
C LEU A 559 -23.79 3.29 -21.34
N ALA A 560 -25.07 3.52 -21.60
CA ALA A 560 -25.62 3.50 -22.94
C ALA A 560 -25.00 4.61 -23.83
N ALA A 561 -24.84 5.80 -23.30
CA ALA A 561 -24.19 6.91 -23.99
C ALA A 561 -22.69 6.62 -24.25
N PHE A 562 -21.99 5.99 -23.33
CA PHE A 562 -20.62 5.55 -23.52
C PHE A 562 -20.50 4.58 -24.70
N VAL A 563 -21.33 3.54 -24.75
CA VAL A 563 -21.36 2.58 -25.87
C VAL A 563 -21.76 3.27 -27.20
N ALA A 564 -22.73 4.17 -27.17
CA ALA A 564 -23.16 4.92 -28.35
C ALA A 564 -22.04 5.82 -28.92
N ARG A 565 -21.12 6.30 -28.09
CA ARG A 565 -19.93 7.05 -28.53
C ARG A 565 -18.81 6.15 -29.07
N GLY A 566 -19.01 4.82 -29.14
CA GLY A 566 -18.02 3.86 -29.61
C GLY A 566 -17.21 3.19 -28.51
N GLY A 567 -17.51 3.42 -27.24
CA GLY A 567 -16.88 2.75 -26.11
C GLY A 567 -17.26 1.27 -26.03
N THR A 568 -16.32 0.45 -25.56
CA THR A 568 -16.51 -0.99 -25.37
C THR A 568 -16.92 -1.27 -23.91
N LEU A 569 -18.09 -1.86 -23.71
CA LEU A 569 -18.54 -2.31 -22.39
C LEU A 569 -18.31 -3.82 -22.25
N LEU A 570 -17.59 -4.22 -21.21
CA LEU A 570 -17.38 -5.61 -20.79
C LEU A 570 -18.01 -5.83 -19.42
N VAL A 571 -18.60 -7.00 -19.22
CA VAL A 571 -19.25 -7.34 -17.94
C VAL A 571 -18.77 -8.73 -17.50
N SER A 572 -18.44 -8.88 -16.22
CA SER A 572 -18.19 -10.19 -15.62
C SER A 572 -18.91 -10.32 -14.27
N GLY A 573 -19.36 -11.54 -13.95
CA GLY A 573 -20.17 -11.80 -12.76
C GLY A 573 -21.63 -11.45 -12.92
N PRO A 574 -22.35 -11.29 -11.80
CA PRO A 574 -23.76 -10.89 -11.78
C PRO A 574 -23.99 -9.58 -12.52
N LEU A 575 -25.13 -9.51 -13.18
CA LEU A 575 -25.62 -8.28 -13.81
C LEU A 575 -26.33 -7.39 -12.80
N PRO A 576 -26.38 -6.06 -13.02
CA PRO A 576 -27.17 -5.17 -12.18
C PRO A 576 -28.64 -5.58 -12.09
N GLU A 577 -29.18 -5.58 -10.87
CA GLU A 577 -30.57 -5.91 -10.57
C GLU A 577 -31.27 -4.86 -9.70
N ALA A 578 -30.50 -3.93 -9.14
CA ALA A 578 -31.01 -2.88 -8.26
C ALA A 578 -30.26 -1.55 -8.45
N THR A 579 -30.89 -0.49 -7.94
CA THR A 579 -30.23 0.80 -7.75
C THR A 579 -30.32 1.26 -6.29
N GLN A 580 -29.39 2.12 -5.88
CA GLN A 580 -29.47 2.79 -4.58
C GLN A 580 -30.73 3.64 -4.46
N GLU A 581 -31.15 4.30 -5.54
CA GLU A 581 -32.30 5.21 -5.51
C GLU A 581 -33.65 4.49 -5.39
N GLN A 582 -33.82 3.35 -6.06
CA GLN A 582 -35.14 2.70 -6.22
C GLN A 582 -35.19 1.26 -5.66
N GLY A 583 -34.03 0.65 -5.33
CA GLY A 583 -33.97 -0.77 -4.99
C GLY A 583 -34.03 -1.65 -6.25
N ALA A 584 -34.63 -2.82 -6.14
CA ALA A 584 -34.70 -3.79 -7.22
C ALA A 584 -35.52 -3.25 -8.43
N ILE A 585 -34.99 -3.44 -9.64
CA ILE A 585 -35.57 -2.96 -10.89
C ILE A 585 -35.59 -4.07 -11.92
N ASP A 586 -36.77 -4.47 -12.35
CA ASP A 586 -36.97 -5.46 -13.38
C ASP A 586 -36.34 -5.03 -14.71
N GLY A 587 -35.56 -5.92 -15.33
CA GLY A 587 -35.02 -5.73 -16.69
C GLY A 587 -33.76 -4.88 -16.78
N ILE A 588 -33.24 -4.30 -15.69
CA ILE A 588 -32.01 -3.49 -15.69
C ILE A 588 -30.80 -4.33 -16.17
N GLY A 589 -30.68 -5.58 -15.69
CA GLY A 589 -29.63 -6.49 -16.12
C GLY A 589 -29.72 -6.88 -17.60
N ALA A 590 -30.94 -7.06 -18.12
CA ALA A 590 -31.13 -7.35 -19.56
C ALA A 590 -30.71 -6.14 -20.41
N ARG A 591 -31.00 -4.91 -19.96
CA ARG A 591 -30.56 -3.68 -20.63
C ARG A 591 -29.04 -3.56 -20.66
N ILE A 592 -28.35 -3.80 -19.54
CA ILE A 592 -26.88 -3.79 -19.46
C ILE A 592 -26.28 -4.89 -20.35
N ARG A 593 -26.84 -6.11 -20.32
CA ARG A 593 -26.41 -7.21 -21.21
C ARG A 593 -26.53 -6.83 -22.69
N GLY A 594 -27.57 -6.07 -23.06
CA GLY A 594 -27.77 -5.59 -24.44
C GLY A 594 -26.74 -4.54 -24.88
N LEU A 595 -26.11 -3.85 -23.93
CA LEU A 595 -25.03 -2.88 -24.20
C LEU A 595 -23.67 -3.53 -24.24
N ALA A 596 -23.47 -4.62 -23.49
CA ALA A 596 -22.18 -5.26 -23.32
C ALA A 596 -21.73 -5.98 -24.62
N LEU A 597 -20.49 -5.73 -25.04
CA LEU A 597 -19.83 -6.51 -26.10
C LEU A 597 -19.67 -7.98 -25.67
N ARG A 598 -19.32 -8.18 -24.39
CA ARG A 598 -19.20 -9.51 -23.77
C ARG A 598 -19.72 -9.47 -22.32
N HIS A 599 -20.34 -10.58 -21.93
CA HIS A 599 -20.70 -10.87 -20.54
C HIS A 599 -20.23 -12.28 -20.17
N TRP A 600 -19.40 -12.38 -19.15
CA TRP A 600 -18.94 -13.63 -18.54
C TRP A 600 -19.61 -13.80 -17.17
N PRO A 601 -20.57 -14.73 -16.99
CA PRO A 601 -21.21 -14.95 -15.70
C PRO A 601 -20.22 -15.42 -14.61
N GLU A 602 -19.18 -16.14 -15.03
CA GLU A 602 -18.07 -16.60 -14.19
C GLU A 602 -16.81 -15.78 -14.48
N ILE A 603 -15.76 -15.97 -13.67
CA ILE A 603 -14.45 -15.35 -13.91
C ILE A 603 -13.94 -15.81 -15.28
N PRO A 604 -13.64 -14.89 -16.21
CA PRO A 604 -13.22 -15.28 -17.54
C PRO A 604 -11.83 -15.90 -17.58
N GLU A 605 -11.60 -16.74 -18.61
CA GLU A 605 -10.26 -17.20 -18.94
C GLU A 605 -9.41 -16.04 -19.48
N ALA A 606 -8.15 -15.93 -19.08
CA ALA A 606 -7.23 -14.85 -19.46
C ALA A 606 -7.15 -14.66 -21.00
N GLN A 607 -7.04 -15.75 -21.77
CA GLN A 607 -7.00 -15.71 -23.22
C GLN A 607 -8.28 -15.12 -23.83
N ALA A 608 -9.45 -15.46 -23.28
CA ALA A 608 -10.73 -14.93 -23.76
C ALA A 608 -10.87 -13.41 -23.51
N VAL A 609 -10.21 -12.91 -22.50
CA VAL A 609 -10.10 -11.47 -22.22
C VAL A 609 -9.18 -10.79 -23.22
N ASP A 610 -7.98 -11.33 -23.42
CA ASP A 610 -7.00 -10.78 -24.36
C ASP A 610 -7.53 -10.74 -25.80
N ASP A 611 -8.29 -11.74 -26.24
CA ASP A 611 -8.92 -11.77 -27.56
C ASP A 611 -9.88 -10.57 -27.78
N VAL A 612 -10.40 -9.98 -26.72
CA VAL A 612 -11.29 -8.82 -26.77
C VAL A 612 -10.55 -7.51 -26.54
N LEU A 613 -9.64 -7.48 -25.55
CA LEU A 613 -8.93 -6.25 -25.17
C LEU A 613 -7.88 -5.83 -26.20
N ARG A 614 -7.08 -6.74 -26.71
CA ARG A 614 -5.99 -6.41 -27.67
C ARG A 614 -6.47 -5.70 -28.92
N PRO A 615 -7.56 -6.12 -29.57
CA PRO A 615 -8.10 -5.38 -30.72
C PRO A 615 -8.62 -3.98 -30.38
N ALA A 616 -9.17 -3.80 -29.16
CA ALA A 616 -9.70 -2.52 -28.70
C ALA A 616 -8.59 -1.48 -28.44
N LEU A 617 -7.35 -1.94 -28.20
CA LEU A 617 -6.19 -1.10 -27.94
C LEU A 617 -5.31 -0.84 -29.17
N ALA A 618 -5.75 -1.25 -30.35
CA ALA A 618 -5.01 -1.02 -31.61
C ALA A 618 -4.78 0.47 -31.85
N GLY A 619 -3.52 0.84 -32.12
CA GLY A 619 -3.12 2.24 -32.34
C GLY A 619 -2.43 2.92 -31.17
N HIS A 620 -2.34 2.25 -30.02
CA HIS A 620 -1.52 2.70 -28.87
C HIS A 620 -0.18 1.95 -28.83
N PRO A 621 0.89 2.53 -28.28
CA PRO A 621 2.09 1.76 -27.98
C PRO A 621 1.70 0.59 -27.07
N HIS A 622 2.04 -0.63 -27.44
CA HIS A 622 1.70 -1.80 -26.65
C HIS A 622 2.91 -2.68 -26.35
N ILE A 623 2.76 -3.49 -25.33
CA ILE A 623 3.80 -4.34 -24.78
C ILE A 623 3.35 -5.79 -24.96
N ASP A 624 4.13 -6.56 -25.70
CA ASP A 624 3.98 -8.02 -25.78
C ASP A 624 5.12 -8.66 -24.97
N ALA A 625 4.81 -9.64 -24.13
CA ALA A 625 5.81 -10.36 -23.37
C ALA A 625 5.55 -11.87 -23.39
N ASP A 626 6.62 -12.67 -23.26
CA ASP A 626 6.51 -14.13 -23.17
C ASP A 626 6.21 -14.63 -21.74
N GLY A 627 5.88 -13.74 -20.85
CA GLY A 627 5.49 -13.98 -19.45
C GLY A 627 4.85 -12.78 -18.78
N PRO A 628 4.36 -12.94 -17.54
CA PRO A 628 3.81 -11.84 -16.78
C PRO A 628 4.83 -10.71 -16.60
N LEU A 629 4.37 -9.48 -16.66
CA LEU A 629 5.21 -8.29 -16.60
C LEU A 629 4.46 -7.16 -15.89
N TRP A 630 5.17 -6.37 -15.10
CA TRP A 630 4.65 -5.10 -14.61
C TRP A 630 5.02 -3.98 -15.55
N SER A 631 4.08 -3.08 -15.84
CA SER A 631 4.36 -1.97 -16.74
C SER A 631 3.52 -0.74 -16.43
N ARG A 632 4.02 0.42 -16.88
CA ARG A 632 3.26 1.67 -16.92
C ARG A 632 3.66 2.48 -18.15
N ARG A 633 2.68 3.11 -18.77
CA ARG A 633 2.87 4.00 -19.91
C ARG A 633 2.33 5.38 -19.58
N ILE A 634 3.12 6.41 -19.84
CA ILE A 634 2.78 7.82 -19.64
C ILE A 634 2.95 8.55 -20.96
N ARG A 635 1.95 9.32 -21.37
CA ARG A 635 2.05 10.23 -22.50
C ARG A 635 2.65 11.55 -22.01
N ASP A 636 3.78 11.94 -22.56
CA ASP A 636 4.40 13.24 -22.28
C ASP A 636 4.37 14.16 -23.53
N ASP A 637 4.90 15.37 -23.41
CA ASP A 637 4.99 16.31 -24.52
C ASP A 637 5.89 15.75 -25.63
N GLY A 638 5.26 15.20 -26.66
CA GLY A 638 5.91 14.69 -27.88
C GLY A 638 6.39 13.25 -27.82
N GLY A 639 5.98 12.45 -26.80
CA GLY A 639 6.39 11.04 -26.74
C GLY A 639 5.56 10.19 -25.78
N THR A 640 6.06 8.98 -25.58
CA THR A 640 5.52 8.02 -24.61
C THR A 640 6.64 7.49 -23.75
N ARG A 641 6.54 7.66 -22.44
CA ARG A 641 7.40 7.00 -21.46
C ARG A 641 6.82 5.66 -21.10
N ILE A 642 7.65 4.64 -21.07
CA ILE A 642 7.28 3.26 -20.77
C ILE A 642 8.28 2.72 -19.74
N ALA A 643 7.77 2.26 -18.62
CA ALA A 643 8.53 1.49 -17.65
C ALA A 643 8.01 0.05 -17.68
N VAL A 644 8.93 -0.91 -17.72
CA VAL A 644 8.64 -2.36 -17.69
C VAL A 644 9.55 -3.02 -16.66
N PHE A 645 8.99 -3.92 -15.86
CA PHE A 645 9.68 -4.58 -14.77
C PHE A 645 9.39 -6.07 -14.75
N ASN A 646 10.46 -6.87 -14.74
CA ASN A 646 10.39 -8.32 -14.61
C ASN A 646 10.62 -8.73 -13.14
N ASP A 647 9.58 -9.16 -12.44
CA ASP A 647 9.66 -9.72 -11.09
C ASP A 647 9.62 -11.25 -11.06
N GLU A 648 9.59 -11.89 -12.24
CA GLU A 648 9.67 -13.35 -12.36
C GLU A 648 11.08 -13.87 -12.05
N HIS A 649 11.18 -15.14 -11.71
CA HIS A 649 12.47 -15.82 -11.45
C HIS A 649 13.19 -16.27 -12.72
N ARG A 650 12.69 -15.90 -13.88
CA ARG A 650 13.27 -16.19 -15.19
C ARG A 650 13.41 -14.92 -16.04
N ALA A 651 14.22 -14.96 -17.04
CA ALA A 651 14.24 -13.90 -18.03
C ALA A 651 12.91 -13.85 -18.82
N VAL A 652 12.46 -12.65 -19.10
CA VAL A 652 11.25 -12.37 -19.89
C VAL A 652 11.64 -11.57 -21.13
N VAL A 653 11.21 -12.04 -22.32
CA VAL A 653 11.38 -11.31 -23.57
C VAL A 653 10.19 -10.37 -23.75
N VAL A 654 10.48 -9.11 -23.98
CA VAL A 654 9.50 -8.04 -24.09
C VAL A 654 9.65 -7.35 -25.44
N ASP A 655 8.60 -7.27 -26.22
CA ASP A 655 8.50 -6.49 -27.44
C ASP A 655 7.63 -5.25 -27.19
N ILE A 656 8.25 -4.09 -27.12
CA ILE A 656 7.55 -2.80 -27.06
C ILE A 656 7.33 -2.31 -28.49
N ARG A 657 6.06 -2.19 -28.87
CA ARG A 657 5.66 -1.76 -30.23
C ARG A 657 5.27 -0.28 -30.21
N PRO A 658 6.02 0.58 -30.88
CA PRO A 658 5.62 1.98 -31.06
C PRO A 658 4.31 2.11 -31.83
N SER A 659 3.58 3.21 -31.60
CA SER A 659 2.36 3.55 -32.36
C SER A 659 2.67 3.98 -33.80
N SER A 660 3.87 4.44 -34.07
CA SER A 660 4.37 4.86 -35.38
C SER A 660 5.80 4.39 -35.60
N LEU A 661 6.19 4.16 -36.84
CA LEU A 661 7.53 3.73 -37.26
C LEU A 661 8.06 4.62 -38.37
N PRO A 662 9.35 4.86 -38.45
CA PRO A 662 10.37 4.53 -37.44
C PRO A 662 10.14 5.29 -36.13
N ALA A 663 10.60 4.74 -34.99
CA ALA A 663 10.49 5.37 -33.70
C ALA A 663 11.87 5.60 -33.07
N GLU A 664 12.13 6.72 -32.43
CA GLU A 664 13.31 7.01 -31.64
C GLU A 664 13.12 6.46 -30.23
N VAL A 665 14.13 5.86 -29.68
CA VAL A 665 14.13 5.29 -28.33
C VAL A 665 15.22 5.95 -27.51
N THR A 666 14.85 6.56 -26.41
CA THR A 666 15.80 7.02 -25.40
C THR A 666 15.63 6.13 -24.15
N ARG A 667 16.73 5.56 -23.67
CA ARG A 667 16.73 4.81 -22.40
C ARG A 667 17.04 5.74 -21.25
N TRP A 668 16.28 5.56 -20.19
CA TRP A 668 16.48 6.26 -18.92
C TRP A 668 16.89 5.21 -17.88
N ARG A 669 17.92 5.53 -17.11
CA ARG A 669 18.52 4.65 -16.12
C ARG A 669 18.21 5.14 -14.70
N PRO A 670 17.08 4.74 -14.09
CA PRO A 670 16.77 5.17 -12.71
C PRO A 670 17.84 4.75 -11.70
N ASP A 671 18.50 3.62 -11.93
CA ASP A 671 19.60 3.10 -11.10
C ASP A 671 20.80 4.05 -11.05
N THR A 672 21.21 4.61 -12.19
CA THR A 672 22.41 5.49 -12.27
C THR A 672 22.06 6.96 -12.40
N GLY A 673 20.88 7.31 -12.88
CA GLY A 673 20.48 8.67 -13.21
C GLY A 673 20.87 9.10 -14.62
N ASP A 674 21.39 8.19 -15.44
CA ASP A 674 21.80 8.49 -16.80
C ASP A 674 20.60 8.50 -17.76
N VAL A 675 20.70 9.29 -18.80
CA VAL A 675 19.85 9.27 -19.97
C VAL A 675 20.73 8.93 -21.16
N GLU A 676 20.50 7.78 -21.79
CA GLU A 676 21.33 7.31 -22.89
C GLU A 676 21.08 8.11 -24.17
N GLU A 677 22.03 8.12 -25.09
CA GLU A 677 21.84 8.70 -26.41
C GLU A 677 20.71 8.00 -27.16
N PRO A 678 19.83 8.73 -27.81
CA PRO A 678 18.70 8.15 -28.54
C PRO A 678 19.16 7.29 -29.72
N PHE A 679 18.42 6.21 -29.95
CA PHE A 679 18.61 5.31 -31.12
C PHE A 679 17.27 4.99 -31.79
N THR A 680 17.16 4.82 -33.12
CA THR A 680 15.89 4.60 -33.88
C THR A 680 15.56 3.12 -34.05
N VAL A 681 14.33 2.57 -33.90
CA VAL A 681 13.85 1.25 -34.26
C VAL A 681 12.90 1.32 -35.44
N ASP A 682 12.97 0.32 -36.31
CA ASP A 682 12.07 0.19 -37.51
C ASP A 682 11.11 -0.99 -37.31
N GLY A 683 10.73 -1.25 -36.07
CA GLY A 683 9.90 -2.35 -35.64
C GLY A 683 9.68 -2.30 -34.11
N ALA A 684 9.36 -3.45 -33.52
CA ALA A 684 9.29 -3.53 -32.06
C ALA A 684 10.68 -3.36 -31.42
N LEU A 685 10.74 -2.60 -30.34
CA LEU A 685 11.91 -2.63 -29.45
C LEU A 685 11.89 -3.94 -28.67
N ARG A 686 12.82 -4.83 -28.95
CA ARG A 686 12.96 -6.10 -28.23
C ARG A 686 13.94 -5.96 -27.08
N LEU A 687 13.49 -6.29 -25.88
CA LEU A 687 14.27 -6.35 -24.65
C LEU A 687 14.23 -7.77 -24.09
N THR A 688 15.33 -8.19 -23.45
CA THR A 688 15.34 -9.39 -22.61
C THR A 688 15.60 -8.92 -21.18
N LEU A 689 14.60 -8.96 -20.35
CA LEU A 689 14.68 -8.52 -18.95
C LEU A 689 15.06 -9.70 -18.06
N SER A 690 16.17 -9.58 -17.36
CA SER A 690 16.57 -10.51 -16.32
C SER A 690 15.62 -10.43 -15.10
N PRO A 691 15.61 -11.43 -14.19
CA PRO A 691 14.92 -11.32 -12.91
C PRO A 691 15.30 -10.01 -12.17
N GLY A 692 14.29 -9.26 -11.70
CA GLY A 692 14.48 -7.98 -11.02
C GLY A 692 14.89 -6.81 -11.93
N GLU A 693 14.90 -6.96 -13.24
CA GLU A 693 15.28 -5.88 -14.14
C GLU A 693 14.13 -4.92 -14.43
N LEU A 694 14.40 -3.62 -14.25
CA LEU A 694 13.57 -2.50 -14.63
C LEU A 694 14.15 -1.84 -15.87
N ALA A 695 13.35 -1.64 -16.90
CA ALA A 695 13.72 -0.86 -18.08
C ALA A 695 12.76 0.33 -18.24
N CYS A 696 13.32 1.52 -18.36
CA CYS A 696 12.60 2.76 -18.63
C CYS A 696 13.01 3.30 -20.00
N VAL A 697 12.06 3.49 -20.90
CA VAL A 697 12.29 3.99 -22.25
C VAL A 697 11.30 5.11 -22.59
N ARG A 698 11.75 6.08 -23.38
CA ARG A 698 10.89 7.08 -23.98
C ARG A 698 10.89 6.88 -25.49
N LEU A 699 9.72 6.79 -26.08
CA LEU A 699 9.53 6.61 -27.52
C LEU A 699 9.16 7.94 -28.20
N THR A 700 9.86 8.27 -29.24
CA THR A 700 9.57 9.35 -30.21
C THR A 700 10.00 8.87 -31.60
N ASP A 701 9.95 9.58 -32.67
CA ASP A 701 10.25 9.03 -34.06
C ASP A 701 11.77 8.92 -34.45
N GLY A 702 12.59 7.67 -34.80
CA GLY A 702 13.95 7.34 -35.28
C GLY A 702 15.01 6.22 -35.08
N ALA A 703 15.95 5.09 -34.56
CA ALA A 703 16.74 3.80 -34.36
C ALA A 703 18.10 3.16 -34.15
N ARG A 704 18.56 2.00 -33.43
CA ARG A 704 19.77 1.07 -33.50
C ARG A 704 20.05 -0.15 -32.53
N PRO A 705 20.86 -1.32 -32.71
CA PRO A 705 21.15 -2.55 -31.79
C PRO A 705 22.57 -3.10 -31.42
N VAL A 706 22.82 -4.20 -30.61
CA VAL A 706 24.03 -4.72 -29.83
C VAL A 706 24.35 -6.26 -29.57
N PRO A 707 25.52 -6.81 -29.09
CA PRO A 707 26.04 -8.22 -28.97
C PRO A 707 26.43 -8.97 -27.61
N ALA A 708 27.12 -10.18 -27.51
CA ALA A 708 27.29 -11.24 -26.42
C ALA A 708 28.68 -11.65 -25.84
N GLY A 709 28.83 -12.35 -24.64
CA GLY A 709 30.04 -12.54 -23.79
C GLY A 709 30.53 -13.86 -23.04
N VAL A 710 31.36 -13.88 -21.94
CA VAL A 710 32.17 -14.96 -21.26
C VAL A 710 31.95 -15.12 -19.72
N THR A 711 32.01 -16.33 -19.10
CA THR A 711 31.68 -16.68 -17.70
C THR A 711 32.83 -17.05 -16.77
N LEU A 712 32.85 -16.60 -15.49
CA LEU A 712 33.90 -16.83 -14.47
C LEU A 712 33.42 -17.84 -13.41
N ASN A 713 33.66 -19.14 -13.55
CA ASN A 713 33.04 -20.20 -12.77
C ASN A 713 33.93 -20.98 -11.80
N ALA A 714 35.23 -20.68 -11.69
CA ALA A 714 36.14 -21.43 -10.87
C ALA A 714 37.28 -20.58 -10.23
N GLY A 715 37.90 -21.09 -9.19
CA GLY A 715 39.06 -20.45 -8.54
C GLY A 715 38.74 -19.41 -7.48
N TRP A 716 37.49 -19.38 -7.01
CA TRP A 716 37.03 -18.41 -6.04
C TRP A 716 37.43 -18.72 -4.60
N THR A 717 37.80 -17.67 -3.85
CA THR A 717 37.94 -17.71 -2.39
C THR A 717 36.95 -16.75 -1.76
N LEU A 718 36.46 -17.08 -0.54
CA LEU A 718 35.59 -16.24 0.29
C LEU A 718 36.31 -15.88 1.57
N ARG A 719 36.39 -14.58 1.87
CA ARG A 719 36.75 -14.04 3.17
C ARG A 719 35.49 -13.63 3.93
N ALA A 720 35.17 -14.37 5.00
CA ALA A 720 33.97 -14.13 5.83
C ALA A 720 34.25 -14.61 7.26
N ALA A 721 33.62 -14.00 8.26
CA ALA A 721 33.78 -14.33 9.68
C ALA A 721 35.27 -14.39 10.14
N GLY A 722 36.11 -13.52 9.58
CA GLY A 722 37.52 -13.41 9.93
C GLY A 722 38.43 -14.49 9.32
N ALA A 723 37.94 -15.36 8.44
CA ALA A 723 38.69 -16.42 7.78
C ALA A 723 38.52 -16.39 6.25
N GLU A 724 39.52 -16.87 5.52
CA GLU A 724 39.47 -17.05 4.08
C GLU A 724 39.42 -18.54 3.74
N ARG A 725 38.61 -18.92 2.74
CA ARG A 725 38.40 -20.32 2.32
C ARG A 725 38.05 -20.42 0.83
N PRO A 726 38.33 -21.51 0.16
CA PRO A 726 37.74 -21.79 -1.15
C PRO A 726 36.24 -21.87 -1.06
N ILE A 727 35.52 -21.44 -2.13
CA ILE A 727 34.05 -21.36 -2.16
C ILE A 727 33.53 -21.65 -3.57
N ASP A 728 32.41 -22.32 -3.67
CA ASP A 728 31.63 -22.43 -4.90
C ASP A 728 30.71 -21.23 -5.02
N VAL A 729 30.69 -20.55 -6.16
CA VAL A 729 29.82 -19.38 -6.42
C VAL A 729 28.43 -19.72 -6.93
N ASP A 730 28.10 -21.02 -7.04
CA ASP A 730 26.80 -21.56 -7.38
C ASP A 730 25.95 -21.94 -6.15
N LYS A 731 26.48 -21.73 -4.95
CA LYS A 731 25.87 -22.05 -3.65
C LYS A 731 26.16 -20.98 -2.64
N GLY A 732 25.16 -20.57 -1.90
CA GLY A 732 25.31 -19.63 -0.79
C GLY A 732 26.26 -20.14 0.30
N TRP A 733 26.93 -19.23 1.00
CA TRP A 733 27.87 -19.58 2.06
C TRP A 733 27.24 -20.25 3.28
N GLU A 734 25.93 -20.06 3.50
CA GLU A 734 25.19 -20.74 4.58
C GLU A 734 25.21 -22.26 4.40
N ARG A 735 25.32 -22.75 3.17
CA ARG A 735 25.46 -24.19 2.81
C ARG A 735 26.90 -24.64 2.75
N GLN A 736 27.84 -23.73 2.90
CA GLN A 736 29.28 -24.02 2.81
C GLN A 736 30.04 -23.74 4.13
N GLY A 737 29.34 -24.02 5.27
CA GLY A 737 29.94 -23.99 6.61
C GLY A 737 29.84 -22.67 7.35
N LEU A 738 28.95 -21.76 6.93
CA LEU A 738 28.68 -20.49 7.57
C LEU A 738 27.18 -20.26 7.84
N PRO A 739 26.47 -21.21 8.51
CA PRO A 739 25.02 -21.20 8.62
C PRO A 739 24.45 -20.05 9.44
N ALA A 740 25.21 -19.49 10.38
CA ALA A 740 24.77 -18.38 11.23
C ALA A 740 25.50 -17.06 10.92
N PHE A 741 26.21 -16.99 9.79
CA PHE A 741 26.90 -15.78 9.40
C PHE A 741 25.96 -14.87 8.61
N SER A 742 25.74 -13.68 9.13
CA SER A 742 25.12 -12.55 8.45
C SER A 742 26.10 -11.39 8.43
N GLY A 743 26.26 -10.75 7.28
CA GLY A 743 27.22 -9.67 7.12
C GLY A 743 27.74 -9.60 5.70
N ILE A 744 28.94 -9.05 5.54
CA ILE A 744 29.61 -8.89 4.24
C ILE A 744 30.62 -10.02 4.03
N GLY A 745 30.41 -10.78 2.94
CA GLY A 745 31.35 -11.77 2.44
C GLY A 745 32.14 -11.23 1.24
N GLU A 746 33.44 -11.29 1.26
CA GLU A 746 34.33 -10.85 0.18
C GLU A 746 34.78 -12.05 -0.65
N TYR A 747 34.28 -12.14 -1.88
CA TYR A 747 34.67 -13.14 -2.88
C TYR A 747 35.81 -12.61 -3.73
N ARG A 748 36.78 -13.47 -4.08
CA ARG A 748 37.93 -13.09 -4.89
C ARG A 748 38.23 -14.16 -5.91
N VAL A 749 38.52 -13.75 -7.16
CA VAL A 749 39.00 -14.63 -8.24
C VAL A 749 40.03 -13.92 -9.11
N THR A 750 40.96 -14.67 -9.66
CA THR A 750 41.88 -14.19 -10.68
C THR A 750 41.56 -14.84 -12.03
N PHE A 751 41.56 -14.06 -13.12
CA PHE A 751 41.17 -14.54 -14.45
C PHE A 751 41.90 -13.81 -15.58
N ASP A 752 41.88 -14.40 -16.75
CA ASP A 752 42.39 -13.82 -18.00
C ASP A 752 41.22 -13.52 -18.98
N VAL A 753 41.40 -12.58 -19.88
CA VAL A 753 40.43 -12.23 -20.94
C VAL A 753 41.07 -12.33 -22.31
N ASP A 754 40.34 -12.84 -23.29
CA ASP A 754 40.74 -12.87 -24.69
C ASP A 754 40.27 -11.63 -25.44
N GLY A 755 41.22 -10.92 -26.05
CA GLY A 755 40.93 -9.71 -26.86
C GLY A 755 40.88 -8.41 -26.04
N GLN A 756 41.02 -7.30 -26.74
CA GLN A 756 40.90 -5.96 -26.18
C GLN A 756 39.70 -5.26 -26.80
N TRP A 757 38.72 -4.88 -25.98
CA TRP A 757 37.54 -4.15 -26.39
C TRP A 757 37.55 -2.80 -25.68
N PRO A 758 36.97 -1.76 -26.31
CA PRO A 758 36.91 -0.42 -25.68
C PRO A 758 36.10 -0.44 -24.37
N SER A 759 35.05 -1.30 -24.32
CA SER A 759 34.15 -1.40 -23.20
C SER A 759 33.70 -2.86 -22.98
N TRP A 760 33.42 -3.22 -21.72
CA TRP A 760 32.95 -4.53 -21.30
C TRP A 760 31.77 -4.38 -20.36
N GLU A 761 30.86 -5.34 -20.34
CA GLU A 761 29.82 -5.45 -19.33
C GLU A 761 30.14 -6.57 -18.33
N LEU A 762 30.24 -6.24 -17.05
CA LEU A 762 30.30 -7.22 -15.95
C LEU A 762 28.89 -7.50 -15.45
N VAL A 763 28.51 -8.77 -15.40
CA VAL A 763 27.24 -9.25 -14.90
C VAL A 763 27.47 -10.25 -13.77
N LEU A 764 26.83 -10.03 -12.61
CA LEU A 764 26.72 -11.01 -11.54
C LEU A 764 25.28 -11.57 -11.63
N PRO A 765 25.07 -12.78 -12.17
CA PRO A 765 23.72 -13.27 -12.46
C PRO A 765 22.85 -13.46 -11.22
N ALA A 766 23.47 -13.78 -10.07
CA ALA A 766 22.75 -13.86 -8.80
C ALA A 766 23.69 -13.61 -7.61
N ALA A 767 23.34 -12.62 -6.80
CA ALA A 767 23.93 -12.33 -5.50
C ALA A 767 22.82 -12.14 -4.46
N CYS A 768 23.02 -12.57 -3.23
CA CYS A 768 22.10 -12.40 -2.11
C CYS A 768 22.80 -11.53 -1.04
N ASP A 769 22.49 -10.25 -0.84
CA ASP A 769 21.35 -9.48 -1.32
C ASP A 769 21.77 -8.20 -2.06
N SER A 770 22.88 -7.58 -1.66
CA SER A 770 23.50 -6.44 -2.33
C SER A 770 24.98 -6.72 -2.60
N ALA A 771 25.57 -6.06 -3.60
CA ALA A 771 26.94 -6.34 -4.00
C ALA A 771 27.75 -5.09 -4.35
N VAL A 772 29.05 -5.17 -4.14
CA VAL A 772 30.06 -4.24 -4.68
C VAL A 772 31.08 -5.05 -5.44
N ALA A 773 31.38 -4.67 -6.68
CA ALA A 773 32.42 -5.27 -7.48
C ALA A 773 33.64 -4.34 -7.64
N GLU A 774 34.83 -4.88 -7.40
CA GLU A 774 36.08 -4.20 -7.62
C GLU A 774 36.91 -5.02 -8.66
N LEU A 775 37.29 -4.39 -9.75
CA LEU A 775 38.14 -4.98 -10.78
C LEU A 775 39.52 -4.34 -10.74
N ASN A 776 40.55 -5.15 -10.53
CA ASN A 776 41.95 -4.68 -10.43
C ASN A 776 42.13 -3.53 -9.41
N GLY A 777 41.33 -3.56 -8.32
CA GLY A 777 41.36 -2.55 -7.25
C GLY A 777 40.54 -1.30 -7.51
N LEU A 778 39.82 -1.23 -8.64
CA LEU A 778 38.85 -0.16 -8.95
C LEU A 778 37.45 -0.64 -8.70
N VAL A 779 36.64 0.11 -7.97
CA VAL A 779 35.21 -0.16 -7.83
C VAL A 779 34.55 0.10 -9.20
N VAL A 780 33.97 -0.97 -9.79
CA VAL A 780 33.31 -0.93 -11.09
C VAL A 780 31.80 -1.00 -11.00
N GLY A 781 31.26 -1.48 -9.86
CA GLY A 781 29.84 -1.52 -9.63
C GLY A 781 29.47 -1.57 -8.15
N THR A 782 28.36 -0.96 -7.81
CA THR A 782 27.73 -1.02 -6.48
C THR A 782 26.24 -1.17 -6.66
N TRP A 783 25.65 -2.24 -6.09
CA TRP A 783 24.25 -2.58 -6.29
C TRP A 783 23.57 -2.93 -4.98
N GLY A 784 22.44 -2.36 -4.73
CA GLY A 784 21.53 -2.75 -3.65
C GLY A 784 20.58 -3.89 -4.01
N TRP A 785 20.45 -4.21 -5.31
CA TRP A 785 19.58 -5.26 -5.88
C TRP A 785 20.05 -5.65 -7.28
N GLY A 786 19.52 -6.77 -7.82
CA GLY A 786 19.74 -7.20 -9.19
C GLY A 786 18.88 -6.40 -10.22
N PRO A 787 19.26 -6.45 -11.51
CA PRO A 787 20.41 -7.18 -12.03
C PRO A 787 21.73 -6.49 -11.66
N PHE A 788 22.66 -7.27 -11.17
CA PHE A 788 23.99 -6.80 -10.80
C PHE A 788 24.87 -6.72 -12.05
N ARG A 789 24.86 -5.61 -12.75
CA ARG A 789 25.67 -5.39 -13.96
C ARG A 789 26.20 -3.96 -14.06
N CYS A 790 27.36 -3.80 -14.66
CA CYS A 790 27.95 -2.50 -14.95
C CYS A 790 28.80 -2.56 -16.22
N THR A 791 28.94 -1.40 -16.86
CA THR A 791 29.90 -1.20 -17.93
C THR A 791 31.29 -0.95 -17.33
N VAL A 792 32.27 -1.60 -17.86
CA VAL A 792 33.68 -1.52 -17.47
C VAL A 792 34.48 -1.01 -18.64
N ASP A 793 35.22 0.10 -18.46
CA ASP A 793 36.16 0.60 -19.45
C ASP A 793 37.23 -0.46 -19.78
N GLY A 794 37.51 -0.71 -21.06
CA GLY A 794 38.44 -1.70 -21.47
C GLY A 794 39.85 -1.49 -20.95
N SER A 795 40.21 -0.24 -20.61
CA SER A 795 41.53 0.08 -20.01
C SER A 795 41.66 -0.42 -18.56
N ALA A 796 40.55 -0.74 -17.89
CA ALA A 796 40.56 -1.34 -16.55
C ALA A 796 40.92 -2.84 -16.57
N LEU A 797 40.86 -3.48 -17.74
CA LEU A 797 41.23 -4.88 -17.95
C LEU A 797 42.64 -5.02 -18.52
N ARG A 798 43.34 -6.04 -18.05
CA ARG A 798 44.65 -6.48 -18.51
C ARG A 798 44.45 -7.71 -19.39
N ALA A 799 45.41 -7.97 -20.28
CA ALA A 799 45.42 -9.19 -21.08
C ALA A 799 45.44 -10.48 -20.24
N GLY A 800 46.03 -10.41 -19.03
CA GLY A 800 46.02 -11.51 -18.08
C GLY A 800 46.23 -11.03 -16.64
N GLY A 801 45.93 -11.92 -15.68
CA GLY A 801 46.08 -11.65 -14.25
C GLY A 801 45.14 -10.57 -13.73
N ASN A 802 43.89 -10.52 -14.24
CA ASN A 802 42.87 -9.67 -13.69
C ASN A 802 42.36 -10.23 -12.36
N GLU A 803 42.08 -9.36 -11.42
CA GLU A 803 41.46 -9.72 -10.13
C GLU A 803 40.08 -9.10 -10.03
N LEU A 804 39.07 -9.94 -9.84
CA LEU A 804 37.72 -9.49 -9.50
C LEU A 804 37.45 -9.79 -8.01
N VAL A 805 37.09 -8.76 -7.28
CA VAL A 805 36.61 -8.86 -5.89
C VAL A 805 35.14 -8.48 -5.85
N VAL A 806 34.30 -9.37 -5.32
CA VAL A 806 32.86 -9.12 -5.14
C VAL A 806 32.54 -9.19 -3.66
N LYS A 807 32.08 -8.09 -3.08
CA LYS A 807 31.62 -8.01 -1.70
C LYS A 807 30.10 -8.11 -1.71
N VAL A 808 29.56 -9.14 -1.08
CA VAL A 808 28.11 -9.37 -0.99
C VAL A 808 27.67 -9.21 0.44
N ALA A 809 26.64 -8.37 0.67
CA ALA A 809 26.03 -8.22 1.99
C ALA A 809 24.72 -8.99 2.05
N SER A 810 24.55 -9.81 3.10
CA SER A 810 23.33 -10.58 3.37
C SER A 810 22.39 -9.85 4.33
N THR A 811 21.15 -10.39 4.50
CA THR A 811 20.26 -9.97 5.58
C THR A 811 20.78 -10.40 6.95
N ALA A 812 20.22 -9.81 8.03
CA ALA A 812 20.53 -10.17 9.41
C ALA A 812 19.84 -11.47 9.90
N ALA A 813 18.97 -12.06 9.08
CA ALA A 813 18.12 -13.19 9.49
C ALA A 813 18.87 -14.39 10.06
N ASN A 814 19.92 -14.86 9.37
CA ASN A 814 20.70 -16.01 9.84
C ASN A 814 21.43 -15.75 11.17
N HIS A 815 21.69 -14.50 11.51
CA HIS A 815 22.31 -14.11 12.78
C HIS A 815 21.29 -13.99 13.92
N TYR A 816 20.24 -13.19 13.73
CA TYR A 816 19.30 -12.88 14.81
C TYR A 816 18.32 -14.01 15.13
N TYR A 817 17.94 -14.81 14.13
CA TYR A 817 16.96 -15.87 14.34
C TYR A 817 17.57 -17.21 14.77
N ALA A 818 18.88 -17.41 14.60
CA ALA A 818 19.53 -18.67 14.95
C ALA A 818 19.27 -19.06 16.42
N GLY A 819 18.61 -20.22 16.62
CA GLY A 819 18.32 -20.75 17.95
C GLY A 819 17.15 -20.09 18.70
N THR A 820 16.44 -19.13 18.10
CA THR A 820 15.24 -18.51 18.68
C THR A 820 13.96 -19.17 18.19
N ARG A 821 12.81 -18.86 18.83
CA ARG A 821 11.46 -19.30 18.37
C ARG A 821 11.07 -18.72 17.00
N HIS A 822 11.78 -17.69 16.52
CA HIS A 822 11.50 -17.04 15.24
C HIS A 822 12.20 -17.72 14.05
N GLN A 823 13.05 -18.71 14.30
CA GLN A 823 13.70 -19.47 13.24
C GLN A 823 12.72 -20.39 12.51
N ASN A 824 12.52 -20.17 11.20
CA ASN A 824 11.56 -20.91 10.36
C ASN A 824 12.04 -22.29 9.89
N GLY A 825 13.04 -22.86 10.52
CA GLY A 825 13.56 -24.20 10.16
C GLY A 825 14.41 -24.23 8.87
N ARG A 826 14.63 -23.10 8.18
CA ARG A 826 15.53 -22.98 7.03
C ARG A 826 16.52 -21.82 7.24
N LEU A 827 17.61 -21.88 6.52
CA LEU A 827 18.59 -20.80 6.42
C LEU A 827 18.27 -19.95 5.19
N GLU A 828 18.46 -18.64 5.29
CA GLU A 828 18.31 -17.74 4.15
C GLU A 828 19.55 -17.84 3.23
N PRO A 829 19.35 -17.89 1.91
CA PRO A 829 20.46 -17.88 0.95
C PRO A 829 21.34 -16.64 1.16
N SER A 830 22.65 -16.79 1.09
CA SER A 830 23.57 -15.70 1.37
C SER A 830 24.81 -15.79 0.48
N GLY A 831 25.22 -14.67 -0.12
CA GLY A 831 26.39 -14.57 -0.98
C GLY A 831 26.11 -14.77 -2.47
N LEU A 832 27.15 -15.12 -3.25
CA LEU A 832 26.99 -15.46 -4.67
C LEU A 832 26.36 -16.85 -4.82
N VAL A 833 25.36 -16.97 -5.70
CA VAL A 833 24.67 -18.21 -6.02
C VAL A 833 24.63 -18.50 -7.53
N ALA A 834 25.34 -17.71 -8.31
CA ALA A 834 25.66 -17.97 -9.72
C ALA A 834 26.98 -17.31 -10.11
N ALA A 835 27.69 -17.91 -11.07
CA ALA A 835 28.97 -17.43 -11.53
C ALA A 835 28.90 -16.09 -12.25
N PRO A 836 29.80 -15.11 -11.97
CA PRO A 836 29.88 -13.85 -12.71
C PRO A 836 30.20 -14.04 -14.19
N VAL A 837 29.73 -13.12 -15.03
CA VAL A 837 29.91 -13.11 -16.49
C VAL A 837 30.53 -11.78 -16.91
N LEU A 838 31.53 -11.83 -17.81
CA LEU A 838 32.11 -10.65 -18.43
C LEU A 838 31.93 -10.76 -19.94
N ARG A 839 31.41 -9.71 -20.59
CA ARG A 839 31.17 -9.71 -22.03
C ARG A 839 31.58 -8.39 -22.68
N PRO A 840 32.02 -8.39 -23.95
CA PRO A 840 32.26 -7.16 -24.65
C PRO A 840 31.00 -6.30 -24.74
N ASP A 841 31.14 -5.03 -24.41
CA ASP A 841 30.10 -4.02 -24.62
C ASP A 841 30.53 -3.18 -25.84
N LEU A 842 29.72 -3.19 -26.88
CA LEU A 842 30.06 -2.47 -28.12
C LEU A 842 29.64 -1.00 -28.07
N GLY A 843 28.98 -0.57 -26.98
CA GLY A 843 28.47 0.80 -26.86
C GLY A 843 27.44 1.15 -27.94
N PRO A 844 26.92 2.37 -27.93
CA PRO A 844 26.13 2.87 -29.04
C PRO A 844 27.03 2.94 -30.28
N PRO A 845 26.55 2.57 -31.47
CA PRO A 845 27.36 2.65 -32.70
C PRO A 845 27.84 4.08 -32.92
N ALA A 846 29.07 4.20 -33.37
CA ALA A 846 29.65 5.50 -33.73
C ALA A 846 28.73 6.26 -34.68
N ARG A 847 28.45 7.51 -34.44
CA ARG A 847 27.79 8.39 -35.39
C ARG A 847 28.58 8.29 -36.70
N GLY A 848 27.85 7.87 -37.75
CA GLY A 848 28.43 7.84 -39.07
C GLY A 848 29.06 9.19 -39.41
N ALA A 849 30.27 9.17 -39.95
CA ALA A 849 30.99 10.33 -40.45
C ALA A 849 30.29 10.96 -41.63
#